data_badfc0ef00a329e3a32816026d455ebd
#
_entry.id   badfc0ef00a329e3a32816026d455ebd
#
_cell.length_a   1.000
_cell.length_b   1.000
_cell.length_c   1.000
_cell.angle_alpha   90.00
_cell.angle_beta   90.00
_cell.angle_gamma   90.00
#
_symmetry.space_group_name_H-M   'P 1'
#
loop_
_entity.id
_entity.type
_entity.pdbx_description
1 polymer ?
#
loop_
_entity_poly.entity_id
_entity_poly.type
_entity_poly.pdbx_seq_one_letter_code
_entity_poly.pdbx_strand_id
1 'polypeptide(L)'
;MKKICILFIIAFVSCTPNKETEQERWEQHAKNTEIIRDDFGVPHVYGKTDADAVFGLLYAQAEDDFNRVEQNYIWAIGRLAEIEGEKSLYSDLRAKLYMTEKEAKENFDNSPEWLQKLCVAFADGLNYYLAKNPQVKPSLITHFEPWMPMYFSEGSIGGDIERVSTRKIKDFYDADTTKMAVSDGLIRLNDNEPRGSNGFAIAGSKTKSGNAMLLINPHTSFFFRGEVHVVSEEGLNAYGAVTWGQFFVYQGFNSKTGWMHTSTGTDIMDEFEETIVKEGSKTTYKYGEELKALDSIPVSLKYTSNGELKEKTFMMYRSHHGPITHANGDKWVSTAMMWSPIKALIQSFTRTKKSNQKEFHEMMDIRTNSSNNTVYADADGTIAYYHGNFIPKRDVSFDYTKPVDGSNPKTDWQGLHALEDNILVLNPPNGWIQNCNSTPFTSALEFSPKKEDYPAYMHSFPENFRGIHAIPLLTNASDLTIDSLIDLAYDTYLPGADLLISGLLDAAKKSPVKSKEAKEAIELLKNWDFRVSVNSIEMTLTQFYLNAYSSSGKIPRMEGNKRISALGRFDYMSKLATPKERLEIFQLSLEKLKVDFGSWKTPWGEFNRYQRNDGEIFQDFNDAKPSLAVGMASSSWGALASFGTRFGKDTKRQYGTSGNSFVAVVEFGDKVTAKTMLAGGQSSDVNSPHFSDQSQRYADKQFKEVAYYREDVLKRAKTTYHPGEEKK
;
A
#
# COMPACT_ATOMS: atom_id res chain seq x y z
N MET A 1 -55.53 52.34 53.85
CA MET A 1 -55.44 51.04 53.10
C MET A 1 -54.22 51.06 52.22
N LYS A 2 -53.14 50.45 52.67
CA LYS A 2 -51.87 50.34 51.90
C LYS A 2 -51.94 49.04 51.10
N LYS A 3 -51.88 49.15 49.75
CA LYS A 3 -51.77 47.97 48.84
C LYS A 3 -50.30 47.58 48.74
N ILE A 4 -50.00 46.34 49.18
CA ILE A 4 -48.69 45.71 49.02
C ILE A 4 -48.73 44.98 47.65
N CYS A 5 -47.91 45.46 46.68
CA CYS A 5 -47.64 44.70 45.48
C CYS A 5 -46.48 43.72 45.76
N ILE A 6 -46.78 42.41 45.72
CA ILE A 6 -45.80 41.36 45.75
C ILE A 6 -45.31 41.10 44.32
N LEU A 7 -44.04 41.40 44.05
CA LEU A 7 -43.36 41.11 42.78
C LEU A 7 -42.82 39.66 42.82
N PHE A 8 -43.44 38.78 42.05
CA PHE A 8 -42.87 37.44 41.84
C PHE A 8 -41.75 37.53 40.81
N ILE A 9 -40.50 37.38 41.26
CA ILE A 9 -39.36 37.18 40.40
C ILE A 9 -39.31 35.71 40.02
N ILE A 10 -39.71 35.35 38.77
CA ILE A 10 -39.51 34.05 38.16
C ILE A 10 -38.05 33.99 37.65
N ALA A 11 -37.18 33.31 38.39
CA ALA A 11 -35.85 32.99 37.94
C ALA A 11 -35.95 31.89 36.86
N PHE A 12 -35.77 32.28 35.61
CA PHE A 12 -35.49 31.35 34.54
C PHE A 12 -34.09 30.79 34.74
N VAL A 13 -33.98 29.57 35.28
CA VAL A 13 -32.75 28.79 35.19
C VAL A 13 -32.66 28.33 33.73
N SER A 14 -31.85 29.05 32.94
CA SER A 14 -31.41 28.63 31.63
C SER A 14 -30.46 27.46 31.83
N CYS A 15 -30.96 26.23 31.72
CA CYS A 15 -30.09 25.07 31.53
C CYS A 15 -29.49 25.17 30.12
N THR A 16 -28.34 25.82 29.98
CA THR A 16 -27.44 25.53 28.86
C THR A 16 -27.01 24.07 29.03
N PRO A 17 -27.23 23.19 28.05
CA PRO A 17 -26.69 21.85 28.13
C PRO A 17 -25.17 21.98 28.32
N ASN A 18 -24.65 21.41 29.40
CA ASN A 18 -23.21 21.28 29.59
C ASN A 18 -22.67 20.57 28.33
N LYS A 19 -21.76 21.22 27.62
CA LYS A 19 -21.08 20.58 26.50
C LYS A 19 -20.27 19.42 27.07
N GLU A 20 -20.56 18.22 26.59
CA GLU A 20 -19.86 17.01 26.97
C GLU A 20 -18.32 17.22 26.87
N THR A 21 -17.60 16.86 27.91
CA THR A 21 -16.12 16.95 27.89
C THR A 21 -15.54 15.80 27.07
N GLU A 22 -14.31 15.98 26.57
CA GLU A 22 -13.60 14.90 25.87
C GLU A 22 -13.53 13.63 26.73
N GLN A 23 -13.24 13.76 28.01
CA GLN A 23 -13.12 12.63 28.89
C GLN A 23 -14.45 11.89 29.07
N GLU A 24 -15.57 12.59 29.23
CA GLU A 24 -16.90 11.96 29.30
C GLU A 24 -17.23 11.22 27.99
N ARG A 25 -16.89 11.79 26.86
CA ARG A 25 -17.07 11.14 25.54
C ARG A 25 -16.19 9.90 25.40
N TRP A 26 -14.92 9.96 25.81
CA TRP A 26 -14.02 8.80 25.77
C TRP A 26 -14.53 7.64 26.63
N GLU A 27 -14.95 7.92 27.88
CA GLU A 27 -15.50 6.91 28.79
C GLU A 27 -16.82 6.32 28.25
N GLN A 28 -17.62 7.13 27.55
CA GLN A 28 -18.84 6.63 26.91
C GLN A 28 -18.52 5.70 25.73
N HIS A 29 -17.58 6.06 24.86
CA HIS A 29 -17.10 5.20 23.79
C HIS A 29 -16.51 3.90 24.37
N ALA A 30 -15.66 3.99 25.38
CA ALA A 30 -15.05 2.83 26.02
C ALA A 30 -16.10 1.86 26.57
N LYS A 31 -17.12 2.36 27.27
CA LYS A 31 -18.24 1.56 27.80
C LYS A 31 -19.06 0.89 26.69
N ASN A 32 -19.17 1.51 25.52
CA ASN A 32 -19.95 0.99 24.38
C ASN A 32 -19.13 0.05 23.49
N THR A 33 -17.82 -0.12 23.77
CA THR A 33 -16.90 -0.88 22.95
C THR A 33 -16.36 -2.09 23.73
N GLU A 34 -16.41 -3.27 23.13
CA GLU A 34 -15.77 -4.48 23.63
C GLU A 34 -14.66 -4.90 22.64
N ILE A 35 -13.49 -5.24 23.18
CA ILE A 35 -12.38 -5.79 22.39
C ILE A 35 -12.11 -7.21 22.85
N ILE A 36 -12.13 -8.15 21.91
CA ILE A 36 -11.77 -9.55 22.14
C ILE A 36 -10.50 -9.83 21.34
N ARG A 37 -9.43 -10.26 22.00
CA ARG A 37 -8.23 -10.73 21.32
C ARG A 37 -8.27 -12.24 21.19
N ASP A 38 -8.08 -12.76 19.99
CA ASP A 38 -8.02 -14.18 19.72
C ASP A 38 -6.63 -14.78 20.04
N ASP A 39 -6.46 -16.06 19.71
CA ASP A 39 -5.23 -16.82 19.95
C ASP A 39 -4.02 -16.37 19.09
N PHE A 40 -4.21 -15.46 18.14
CA PHE A 40 -3.16 -14.78 17.36
C PHE A 40 -3.03 -13.28 17.68
N GLY A 41 -3.76 -12.82 18.70
CA GLY A 41 -3.78 -11.43 19.11
C GLY A 41 -4.60 -10.51 18.19
N VAL A 42 -5.31 -11.05 17.20
CA VAL A 42 -6.16 -10.25 16.32
C VAL A 42 -7.27 -9.60 17.15
N PRO A 43 -7.44 -8.26 17.05
CA PRO A 43 -8.51 -7.58 17.76
C PRO A 43 -9.84 -7.73 17.01
N HIS A 44 -10.84 -8.27 17.70
CA HIS A 44 -12.23 -8.26 17.30
C HIS A 44 -12.93 -7.17 18.09
N VAL A 45 -13.21 -6.05 17.45
CA VAL A 45 -13.77 -4.84 18.06
C VAL A 45 -15.28 -4.79 17.82
N TYR A 46 -16.05 -4.71 18.89
CA TYR A 46 -17.51 -4.60 18.85
C TYR A 46 -17.95 -3.27 19.44
N GLY A 47 -18.55 -2.39 18.63
CA GLY A 47 -19.10 -1.11 19.04
C GLY A 47 -20.62 -1.07 18.90
N LYS A 48 -21.32 -0.27 19.71
CA LYS A 48 -22.75 -0.03 19.53
C LYS A 48 -23.03 0.80 18.28
N THR A 49 -22.19 1.80 18.01
CA THR A 49 -22.24 2.62 16.81
C THR A 49 -20.99 2.43 15.97
N ASP A 50 -21.01 2.89 14.72
CA ASP A 50 -19.81 2.95 13.88
C ASP A 50 -18.69 3.76 14.58
N ALA A 51 -19.05 4.85 15.25
CA ALA A 51 -18.10 5.68 15.99
C ALA A 51 -17.48 4.93 17.16
N ASP A 52 -18.28 4.18 17.95
CA ASP A 52 -17.75 3.33 19.04
C ASP A 52 -16.80 2.25 18.48
N ALA A 53 -17.15 1.63 17.35
CA ALA A 53 -16.30 0.64 16.69
C ALA A 53 -14.99 1.24 16.19
N VAL A 54 -15.02 2.45 15.61
CA VAL A 54 -13.81 3.19 15.19
C VAL A 54 -12.94 3.56 16.39
N PHE A 55 -13.53 4.06 17.47
CA PHE A 55 -12.80 4.34 18.71
C PHE A 55 -12.02 3.10 19.18
N GLY A 56 -12.70 1.95 19.30
CA GLY A 56 -12.07 0.70 19.71
C GLY A 56 -11.03 0.20 18.72
N LEU A 57 -11.25 0.38 17.43
CA LEU A 57 -10.30 0.00 16.39
C LEU A 57 -8.98 0.76 16.51
N LEU A 58 -9.03 2.07 16.76
CA LEU A 58 -7.82 2.89 16.92
C LEU A 58 -7.15 2.62 18.27
N TYR A 59 -7.93 2.39 19.32
CA TYR A 59 -7.38 1.97 20.61
C TYR A 59 -6.61 0.65 20.48
N ALA A 60 -7.18 -0.37 19.82
CA ALA A 60 -6.54 -1.65 19.59
C ALA A 60 -5.29 -1.56 18.70
N GLN A 61 -5.31 -0.71 17.65
CA GLN A 61 -4.13 -0.45 16.82
C GLN A 61 -3.01 0.21 17.65
N ALA A 62 -3.36 1.15 18.52
CA ALA A 62 -2.38 1.78 19.41
C ALA A 62 -1.78 0.80 20.44
N GLU A 63 -2.54 -0.19 20.92
CA GLU A 63 -1.99 -1.27 21.75
C GLU A 63 -0.99 -2.15 20.98
N ASP A 64 -1.23 -2.36 19.69
CA ASP A 64 -0.39 -3.22 18.85
C ASP A 64 0.86 -2.51 18.35
N ASP A 65 0.73 -1.25 17.87
CA ASP A 65 1.85 -0.46 17.34
C ASP A 65 1.55 1.06 17.35
N PHE A 66 1.51 1.67 18.53
CA PHE A 66 1.30 3.12 18.65
C PHE A 66 2.36 3.92 17.87
N ASN A 67 3.62 3.52 17.95
CA ASN A 67 4.70 4.24 17.31
C ASN A 67 4.49 4.33 15.79
N ARG A 68 3.99 3.28 15.17
CA ARG A 68 3.68 3.25 13.74
C ARG A 68 2.49 4.14 13.39
N VAL A 69 1.42 4.06 14.20
CA VAL A 69 0.26 4.95 14.04
C VAL A 69 0.71 6.40 14.10
N GLU A 70 1.48 6.78 15.12
CA GLU A 70 2.01 8.14 15.27
C GLU A 70 2.90 8.55 14.09
N GLN A 71 3.87 7.72 13.70
CA GLN A 71 4.77 8.01 12.57
C GLN A 71 4.03 8.26 11.26
N ASN A 72 2.99 7.45 10.97
CA ASN A 72 2.18 7.63 9.78
C ASN A 72 1.47 8.99 9.78
N TYR A 73 0.96 9.44 10.93
CA TYR A 73 0.35 10.76 11.03
C TYR A 73 1.37 11.90 11.01
N ILE A 74 2.52 11.77 11.66
CA ILE A 74 3.61 12.77 11.59
C ILE A 74 4.01 13.01 10.13
N TRP A 75 4.19 11.94 9.37
CA TRP A 75 4.50 12.02 7.95
C TRP A 75 3.34 12.63 7.14
N ALA A 76 2.12 12.14 7.33
CA ALA A 76 0.96 12.56 6.55
C ALA A 76 0.64 14.05 6.72
N ILE A 77 0.69 14.56 7.97
CA ILE A 77 0.41 15.96 8.27
C ILE A 77 1.62 16.90 8.02
N GLY A 78 2.74 16.38 7.49
CA GLY A 78 3.92 17.18 7.15
C GLY A 78 4.61 17.80 8.37
N ARG A 79 4.99 16.96 9.36
CA ARG A 79 5.72 17.33 10.57
C ARG A 79 6.97 16.49 10.84
N LEU A 80 7.43 15.80 9.80
CA LEU A 80 8.51 14.84 9.91
C LEU A 80 9.85 15.51 10.24
N ALA A 81 10.09 16.71 9.73
CA ALA A 81 11.32 17.47 9.96
C ALA A 81 11.50 17.87 11.43
N GLU A 82 10.43 17.93 12.22
CA GLU A 82 10.53 18.18 13.65
C GLU A 82 11.27 17.06 14.40
N ILE A 83 11.19 15.81 13.89
CA ILE A 83 11.88 14.63 14.46
C ILE A 83 13.18 14.33 13.73
N GLU A 84 13.16 14.34 12.39
CA GLU A 84 14.27 13.87 11.57
C GLU A 84 15.25 14.94 11.13
N GLY A 85 14.89 16.17 11.38
CA GLY A 85 15.68 17.32 11.01
C GLY A 85 15.45 17.79 9.58
N GLU A 86 16.28 18.70 9.17
CA GLU A 86 16.18 19.49 7.93
C GLU A 86 16.08 18.61 6.66
N LYS A 87 16.62 17.40 6.67
CA LYS A 87 16.56 16.46 5.53
C LYS A 87 15.13 16.12 5.11
N SER A 88 14.16 16.17 6.04
CA SER A 88 12.75 15.83 5.81
C SER A 88 11.87 17.06 5.52
N LEU A 89 12.45 18.28 5.51
CA LEU A 89 11.71 19.53 5.35
C LEU A 89 10.90 19.62 4.05
N TYR A 90 11.45 19.08 2.94
CA TYR A 90 10.75 19.10 1.65
C TYR A 90 9.71 17.99 1.50
N SER A 91 9.80 16.95 2.30
CA SER A 91 8.71 15.98 2.46
C SER A 91 7.51 16.63 3.15
N ASP A 92 7.78 17.43 4.20
CA ASP A 92 6.74 18.17 4.90
C ASP A 92 6.13 19.26 4.02
N LEU A 93 6.97 19.99 3.28
CA LEU A 93 6.50 20.98 2.32
C LEU A 93 5.61 20.34 1.24
N ARG A 94 5.97 19.15 0.73
CA ARG A 94 5.18 18.40 -0.24
C ARG A 94 3.75 18.14 0.29
N ALA A 95 3.61 17.70 1.52
CA ALA A 95 2.30 17.49 2.14
C ALA A 95 1.49 18.80 2.21
N LYS A 96 2.14 19.91 2.62
CA LYS A 96 1.49 21.23 2.75
C LYS A 96 1.12 21.88 1.41
N LEU A 97 1.86 21.57 0.35
CA LEU A 97 1.54 22.05 -1.01
C LEU A 97 0.12 21.63 -1.43
N TYR A 98 -0.32 20.43 -1.07
CA TYR A 98 -1.65 19.92 -1.43
C TYR A 98 -2.72 20.30 -0.41
N MET A 99 -2.39 20.36 0.87
CA MET A 99 -3.35 20.74 1.91
C MET A 99 -2.64 21.36 3.10
N THR A 100 -3.05 22.57 3.48
CA THR A 100 -2.66 23.21 4.73
C THR A 100 -3.50 22.67 5.90
N GLU A 101 -3.04 22.88 7.13
CA GLU A 101 -3.83 22.49 8.32
C GLU A 101 -5.19 23.21 8.36
N LYS A 102 -5.25 24.48 7.94
CA LYS A 102 -6.51 25.22 7.84
C LYS A 102 -7.50 24.52 6.89
N GLU A 103 -7.03 24.15 5.71
CA GLU A 103 -7.86 23.43 4.72
C GLU A 103 -8.28 22.05 5.22
N ALA A 104 -7.43 21.35 5.99
CA ALA A 104 -7.81 20.09 6.60
C ALA A 104 -8.93 20.25 7.63
N LYS A 105 -8.88 21.30 8.45
CA LYS A 105 -9.96 21.67 9.40
C LYS A 105 -11.24 22.04 8.66
N GLU A 106 -11.14 22.86 7.60
CA GLU A 106 -12.27 23.19 6.75
C GLU A 106 -12.89 21.97 6.08
N ASN A 107 -12.08 21.01 5.60
CA ASN A 107 -12.57 19.75 5.08
C ASN A 107 -13.30 18.92 6.15
N PHE A 108 -12.76 18.85 7.36
CA PHE A 108 -13.43 18.19 8.48
C PHE A 108 -14.80 18.84 8.78
N ASP A 109 -14.84 20.17 8.92
CA ASP A 109 -16.04 20.94 9.22
C ASP A 109 -17.12 20.80 8.11
N ASN A 110 -16.70 20.68 6.86
CA ASN A 110 -17.58 20.49 5.70
C ASN A 110 -17.94 19.03 5.43
N SER A 111 -17.44 18.08 6.20
CA SER A 111 -17.77 16.66 6.06
C SER A 111 -19.20 16.37 6.52
N PRO A 112 -19.85 15.34 5.98
CA PRO A 112 -21.11 14.85 6.52
C PRO A 112 -21.01 14.52 8.01
N GLU A 113 -22.04 14.78 8.79
CA GLU A 113 -22.05 14.61 10.26
C GLU A 113 -21.58 13.21 10.70
N TRP A 114 -22.01 12.17 9.99
CA TRP A 114 -21.58 10.80 10.30
C TRP A 114 -20.06 10.61 10.13
N LEU A 115 -19.44 11.24 9.11
CA LEU A 115 -17.99 11.17 8.91
C LEU A 115 -17.25 11.99 9.96
N GLN A 116 -17.78 13.16 10.34
CA GLN A 116 -17.22 13.93 11.47
C GLN A 116 -17.21 13.10 12.75
N LYS A 117 -18.29 12.37 13.06
CA LYS A 117 -18.35 11.46 14.22
C LYS A 117 -17.27 10.38 14.17
N LEU A 118 -17.01 9.80 13.00
CA LEU A 118 -15.93 8.80 12.85
C LEU A 118 -14.54 9.44 13.04
N CYS A 119 -14.33 10.64 12.51
CA CYS A 119 -13.07 11.35 12.69
C CYS A 119 -12.84 11.79 14.15
N VAL A 120 -13.90 12.17 14.87
CA VAL A 120 -13.83 12.42 16.31
C VAL A 120 -13.49 11.13 17.05
N ALA A 121 -14.17 10.03 16.78
CA ALA A 121 -13.92 8.74 17.40
C ALA A 121 -12.49 8.19 17.11
N PHE A 122 -11.95 8.47 15.93
CA PHE A 122 -10.54 8.20 15.61
C PHE A 122 -9.60 8.90 16.60
N ALA A 123 -9.77 10.22 16.78
CA ALA A 123 -8.93 11.01 17.68
C ALA A 123 -9.11 10.55 19.14
N ASP A 124 -10.37 10.33 19.55
CA ASP A 124 -10.72 9.90 20.89
C ASP A 124 -10.11 8.55 21.25
N GLY A 125 -10.09 7.57 20.34
CA GLY A 125 -9.50 6.25 20.58
C GLY A 125 -8.00 6.32 20.86
N LEU A 126 -7.26 7.14 20.11
CA LEU A 126 -5.82 7.34 20.27
C LEU A 126 -5.51 8.18 21.52
N ASN A 127 -6.26 9.25 21.77
CA ASN A 127 -6.07 10.10 22.95
C ASN A 127 -6.42 9.35 24.25
N TYR A 128 -7.47 8.54 24.22
CA TYR A 128 -7.82 7.70 25.37
C TYR A 128 -6.75 6.64 25.65
N TYR A 129 -6.20 6.02 24.61
CA TYR A 129 -5.05 5.12 24.75
C TYR A 129 -3.89 5.80 25.47
N LEU A 130 -3.50 7.00 25.03
CA LEU A 130 -2.42 7.77 25.67
C LEU A 130 -2.76 8.14 27.11
N ALA A 131 -3.99 8.55 27.39
CA ALA A 131 -4.44 8.88 28.75
C ALA A 131 -4.39 7.67 29.71
N LYS A 132 -4.70 6.47 29.21
CA LYS A 132 -4.66 5.23 30.00
C LYS A 132 -3.26 4.59 30.09
N ASN A 133 -2.34 5.00 29.21
CA ASN A 133 -0.99 4.43 29.10
C ASN A 133 0.11 5.52 29.26
N PRO A 134 0.26 6.16 30.43
CA PRO A 134 1.18 7.28 30.63
C PRO A 134 2.67 6.91 30.47
N GLN A 135 2.99 5.62 30.45
CA GLN A 135 4.33 5.08 30.16
C GLN A 135 4.69 5.22 28.67
N VAL A 136 3.71 5.25 27.77
CA VAL A 136 3.92 5.48 26.32
C VAL A 136 4.36 6.93 26.13
N LYS A 137 5.44 7.10 25.39
CA LYS A 137 6.00 8.41 25.11
C LYS A 137 5.88 8.71 23.61
N PRO A 138 4.90 9.53 23.21
CA PRO A 138 4.82 10.00 21.83
C PRO A 138 6.12 10.69 21.39
N SER A 139 6.50 10.49 20.14
CA SER A 139 7.65 11.18 19.54
C SER A 139 7.36 12.65 19.28
N LEU A 140 6.10 12.98 18.96
CA LEU A 140 5.68 14.35 18.62
C LEU A 140 4.19 14.62 18.89
N ILE A 141 3.29 13.68 18.57
CA ILE A 141 1.83 13.91 18.65
C ILE A 141 1.32 13.47 20.01
N THR A 142 1.21 14.43 20.94
CA THR A 142 0.69 14.20 22.29
C THR A 142 -0.84 14.27 22.35
N HIS A 143 -1.50 14.77 21.30
CA HIS A 143 -2.94 14.86 21.17
C HIS A 143 -3.32 14.77 19.68
N PHE A 144 -4.16 13.81 19.33
CA PHE A 144 -4.69 13.62 17.98
C PHE A 144 -5.94 14.47 17.80
N GLU A 145 -6.07 15.04 16.60
CA GLU A 145 -7.17 15.92 16.24
C GLU A 145 -8.09 15.30 15.17
N PRO A 146 -9.40 15.57 15.21
CA PRO A 146 -10.36 14.97 14.29
C PRO A 146 -10.13 15.27 12.80
N TRP A 147 -9.42 16.35 12.48
CA TRP A 147 -9.09 16.71 11.09
C TRP A 147 -7.91 15.92 10.51
N MET A 148 -7.11 15.26 11.32
CA MET A 148 -5.90 14.55 10.87
C MET A 148 -6.17 13.47 9.82
N PRO A 149 -7.26 12.67 9.90
CA PRO A 149 -7.58 11.69 8.87
C PRO A 149 -7.75 12.27 7.46
N MET A 150 -8.01 13.57 7.30
CA MET A 150 -8.07 14.22 5.98
C MET A 150 -6.76 14.10 5.21
N TYR A 151 -5.62 13.99 5.89
CA TYR A 151 -4.31 13.75 5.28
C TYR A 151 -4.01 12.27 5.03
N PHE A 152 -4.78 11.36 5.62
CA PHE A 152 -4.50 9.93 5.63
C PHE A 152 -5.64 9.12 5.01
N SER A 153 -6.17 9.62 3.90
CA SER A 153 -7.21 8.96 3.13
C SER A 153 -6.63 7.98 2.10
N GLU A 154 -7.49 7.20 1.46
CA GLU A 154 -7.12 6.34 0.32
C GLU A 154 -6.53 7.21 -0.81
N GLY A 155 -5.45 6.74 -1.43
CA GLY A 155 -4.74 7.48 -2.48
C GLY A 155 -3.72 8.50 -1.97
N SER A 156 -3.81 8.97 -0.72
CA SER A 156 -2.82 9.87 -0.13
C SER A 156 -1.58 9.15 0.39
N ILE A 157 -1.65 7.82 0.56
CA ILE A 157 -0.54 7.00 1.05
C ILE A 157 -0.23 5.88 0.07
N GLY A 158 1.05 5.73 -0.26
CA GLY A 158 1.54 4.68 -1.14
C GLY A 158 1.09 4.81 -2.59
N GLY A 159 0.55 5.97 -3.01
CA GLY A 159 -0.06 6.15 -4.31
C GLY A 159 0.41 7.35 -5.09
N ASP A 160 -0.01 8.52 -4.70
CA ASP A 160 0.05 9.68 -5.57
C ASP A 160 1.05 10.73 -5.10
N ILE A 161 0.96 11.16 -3.83
CA ILE A 161 1.81 12.23 -3.32
C ILE A 161 3.31 11.88 -3.36
N GLU A 162 3.67 10.62 -3.20
CA GLU A 162 5.05 10.14 -3.24
C GLU A 162 5.66 10.20 -4.65
N ARG A 163 4.84 10.34 -5.69
CA ARG A 163 5.32 10.54 -7.06
C ARG A 163 5.85 11.96 -7.28
N VAL A 164 5.45 12.92 -6.43
CA VAL A 164 5.93 14.30 -6.50
C VAL A 164 7.32 14.39 -5.89
N SER A 165 8.30 14.76 -6.69
CA SER A 165 9.71 14.77 -6.33
C SER A 165 10.06 15.84 -5.29
N THR A 166 10.46 15.42 -4.09
CA THR A 166 10.96 16.33 -3.03
C THR A 166 12.21 17.08 -3.46
N ARG A 167 13.04 16.49 -4.33
CA ARG A 167 14.21 17.16 -4.90
C ARG A 167 13.80 18.33 -5.81
N LYS A 168 12.83 18.13 -6.71
CA LYS A 168 12.33 19.20 -7.58
C LYS A 168 11.70 20.33 -6.75
N ILE A 169 10.95 19.97 -5.69
CA ILE A 169 10.39 20.93 -4.72
C ILE A 169 11.51 21.74 -4.07
N LYS A 170 12.56 21.09 -3.59
CA LYS A 170 13.72 21.78 -3.01
C LYS A 170 14.34 22.76 -3.99
N ASP A 171 14.66 22.28 -5.19
CA ASP A 171 15.34 23.10 -6.21
C ASP A 171 14.53 24.36 -6.55
N PHE A 172 13.21 24.31 -6.40
CA PHE A 172 12.31 25.44 -6.67
C PHE A 172 12.12 26.39 -5.47
N TYR A 173 11.90 25.83 -4.26
CA TYR A 173 11.55 26.60 -3.07
C TYR A 173 12.76 27.03 -2.23
N ASP A 174 13.94 26.49 -2.49
CA ASP A 174 15.18 26.84 -1.80
C ASP A 174 16.11 27.61 -2.73
N ALA A 175 16.03 28.92 -2.67
CA ALA A 175 16.89 29.80 -3.48
C ALA A 175 18.37 29.76 -3.04
N ASP A 176 18.68 29.17 -1.87
CA ASP A 176 20.03 29.07 -1.32
C ASP A 176 20.63 27.69 -1.62
N THR A 177 21.15 27.55 -2.85
CA THR A 177 21.63 26.26 -3.43
C THR A 177 22.95 25.77 -2.86
N THR A 178 23.41 26.22 -1.72
CA THR A 178 24.65 25.75 -1.10
C THR A 178 24.45 24.44 -0.33
N LYS A 179 24.71 23.31 -1.03
CA LYS A 179 25.20 22.02 -0.51
C LYS A 179 24.50 21.42 0.72
N MET A 180 23.21 21.23 0.70
CA MET A 180 22.66 20.16 1.51
C MET A 180 22.42 18.94 0.62
N ALA A 181 23.03 17.81 1.00
CA ALA A 181 22.58 16.54 0.50
C ALA A 181 21.10 16.43 0.90
N VAL A 182 20.19 16.60 -0.05
CA VAL A 182 18.86 16.01 0.09
C VAL A 182 19.13 14.53 0.14
N SER A 183 19.14 13.96 1.30
CA SER A 183 18.66 12.63 1.44
C SER A 183 17.26 12.72 0.82
N ASP A 184 16.95 12.00 -0.25
CA ASP A 184 15.58 11.62 -0.59
C ASP A 184 15.12 10.95 0.69
N GLY A 185 14.56 11.80 1.56
CA GLY A 185 14.61 11.73 2.99
C GLY A 185 14.36 10.33 3.44
N LEU A 186 14.90 9.84 4.47
CA LEU A 186 14.64 8.48 4.80
C LEU A 186 13.49 7.96 3.98
N ILE A 187 13.86 7.26 2.95
CA ILE A 187 12.94 6.62 2.05
C ILE A 187 12.06 5.83 2.98
N ARG A 188 11.04 6.51 3.41
CA ARG A 188 10.19 5.99 4.41
C ARG A 188 9.26 5.05 3.74
N LEU A 189 8.73 4.26 4.56
CA LEU A 189 7.75 3.24 4.37
C LEU A 189 6.86 3.43 3.16
N ASN A 190 6.51 4.66 2.85
CA ASN A 190 5.57 5.00 1.79
C ASN A 190 6.26 5.33 0.46
N ASP A 191 7.44 5.96 0.47
CA ASP A 191 8.16 6.34 -0.76
C ASP A 191 8.86 5.14 -1.43
N ASN A 192 9.19 4.10 -0.66
CA ASN A 192 9.82 2.85 -1.15
C ASN A 192 9.01 1.60 -0.87
N GLU A 193 7.76 1.74 -0.51
CA GLU A 193 6.94 0.55 -0.36
C GLU A 193 6.94 -0.23 -1.67
N PRO A 194 7.29 -1.52 -1.67
CA PRO A 194 7.24 -2.33 -2.86
C PRO A 194 5.81 -2.37 -3.38
N ARG A 195 5.58 -1.81 -4.55
CA ARG A 195 4.27 -1.76 -5.18
C ARG A 195 4.05 -3.07 -5.90
N GLY A 196 3.36 -3.97 -5.26
CA GLY A 196 3.01 -5.24 -5.86
C GLY A 196 1.82 -5.86 -5.12
N SER A 197 1.10 -6.73 -5.80
CA SER A 197 -0.04 -7.45 -5.24
C SER A 197 -0.46 -8.58 -6.17
N ASN A 198 -1.17 -9.57 -5.64
CA ASN A 198 -1.97 -10.50 -6.44
C ASN A 198 -3.40 -10.47 -5.92
N GLY A 199 -4.34 -10.27 -6.81
CA GLY A 199 -5.77 -10.42 -6.55
C GLY A 199 -6.36 -11.43 -7.53
N PHE A 200 -7.04 -12.48 -7.02
CA PHE A 200 -7.76 -13.45 -7.84
C PHE A 200 -9.21 -13.52 -7.37
N ALA A 201 -10.15 -13.34 -8.29
CA ALA A 201 -11.56 -13.58 -8.05
C ALA A 201 -11.99 -14.80 -8.86
N ILE A 202 -12.62 -15.76 -8.20
CA ILE A 202 -13.00 -17.06 -8.74
C ILE A 202 -14.51 -17.21 -8.66
N ALA A 203 -15.17 -17.44 -9.79
CA ALA A 203 -16.60 -17.71 -9.83
C ALA A 203 -16.93 -19.12 -9.34
N GLY A 204 -18.16 -19.34 -8.87
CA GLY A 204 -18.64 -20.62 -8.40
C GLY A 204 -18.52 -21.77 -9.40
N SER A 205 -18.49 -21.48 -10.70
CA SER A 205 -18.27 -22.48 -11.76
C SER A 205 -16.91 -23.16 -11.71
N LYS A 206 -15.94 -22.61 -10.99
CA LYS A 206 -14.58 -23.17 -10.80
C LYS A 206 -14.32 -23.69 -9.39
N THR A 207 -15.27 -23.57 -8.49
CA THR A 207 -15.13 -23.98 -7.10
C THR A 207 -15.92 -25.24 -6.81
N LYS A 208 -15.48 -26.02 -5.84
CA LYS A 208 -16.14 -27.26 -5.43
C LYS A 208 -17.51 -27.00 -4.76
N SER A 209 -17.62 -25.89 -4.06
CA SER A 209 -18.83 -25.49 -3.33
C SER A 209 -19.88 -24.82 -4.20
N GLY A 210 -19.51 -24.30 -5.38
CA GLY A 210 -20.33 -23.41 -6.19
C GLY A 210 -20.33 -21.96 -5.72
N ASN A 211 -19.59 -21.62 -4.67
CA ASN A 211 -19.47 -20.26 -4.13
C ASN A 211 -18.33 -19.50 -4.78
N ALA A 212 -18.43 -18.18 -4.86
CA ALA A 212 -17.32 -17.34 -5.30
C ALA A 212 -16.20 -17.30 -4.24
N MET A 213 -14.94 -17.15 -4.70
CA MET A 213 -13.77 -17.01 -3.83
C MET A 213 -12.95 -15.76 -4.21
N LEU A 214 -12.23 -15.21 -3.23
CA LEU A 214 -11.32 -14.08 -3.42
C LEU A 214 -9.97 -14.36 -2.75
N LEU A 215 -8.89 -14.20 -3.52
CA LEU A 215 -7.53 -14.07 -2.98
C LEU A 215 -7.20 -12.59 -2.76
N ILE A 216 -6.82 -12.24 -1.55
CA ILE A 216 -6.32 -10.92 -1.12
C ILE A 216 -4.86 -11.09 -0.76
N ASN A 217 -3.94 -10.56 -1.59
CA ASN A 217 -2.50 -10.73 -1.37
C ASN A 217 -1.71 -9.47 -1.75
N PRO A 218 -1.72 -8.42 -0.88
CA PRO A 218 -0.87 -7.25 -1.06
C PRO A 218 0.60 -7.61 -0.85
N HIS A 219 1.46 -7.13 -1.74
CA HIS A 219 2.91 -7.21 -1.59
C HIS A 219 3.45 -5.86 -1.10
N THR A 220 3.39 -5.67 0.21
CA THR A 220 3.88 -4.47 0.89
C THR A 220 5.05 -4.81 1.81
N SER A 221 5.64 -3.79 2.41
CA SER A 221 6.61 -3.99 3.48
C SER A 221 6.00 -4.86 4.58
N PHE A 222 6.79 -5.77 5.15
CA PHE A 222 6.36 -6.55 6.29
C PHE A 222 6.07 -5.61 7.47
N PHE A 223 5.09 -5.95 8.29
CA PHE A 223 4.67 -5.17 9.45
C PHE A 223 4.02 -3.80 9.14
N PHE A 224 3.83 -3.47 7.86
CA PHE A 224 3.15 -2.24 7.43
C PHE A 224 1.65 -2.24 7.76
N ARG A 225 1.04 -3.43 7.84
CA ARG A 225 -0.39 -3.61 8.08
C ARG A 225 -0.66 -4.44 9.32
N GLY A 226 -1.73 -4.07 10.04
CA GLY A 226 -2.32 -4.90 11.09
C GLY A 226 -3.55 -5.64 10.59
N GLU A 227 -3.82 -6.81 11.16
CA GLU A 227 -5.03 -7.59 10.90
C GLU A 227 -6.09 -7.24 11.95
N VAL A 228 -7.33 -6.98 11.52
CA VAL A 228 -8.40 -6.52 12.41
C VAL A 228 -9.76 -7.08 12.00
N HIS A 229 -10.67 -7.16 12.99
CA HIS A 229 -12.09 -7.38 12.79
C HIS A 229 -12.87 -6.29 13.52
N VAL A 230 -13.74 -5.57 12.80
CA VAL A 230 -14.49 -4.43 13.34
C VAL A 230 -15.98 -4.58 13.06
N VAL A 231 -16.78 -4.45 14.09
CA VAL A 231 -18.24 -4.70 14.07
C VAL A 231 -18.99 -3.58 14.80
N SER A 232 -20.11 -3.14 14.25
CA SER A 232 -21.07 -2.25 14.90
C SER A 232 -22.50 -2.74 14.76
N GLU A 233 -23.37 -2.27 15.65
CA GLU A 233 -24.82 -2.52 15.51
C GLU A 233 -25.44 -1.69 14.36
N GLU A 234 -24.69 -0.76 13.78
CA GLU A 234 -25.10 0.04 12.60
C GLU A 234 -24.73 -0.64 11.25
N GLY A 235 -24.38 -1.93 11.29
CA GLY A 235 -24.17 -2.78 10.11
C GLY A 235 -22.74 -2.83 9.58
N LEU A 236 -21.76 -2.25 10.30
CA LEU A 236 -20.35 -2.53 10.03
C LEU A 236 -20.03 -3.93 10.54
N ASN A 237 -19.43 -4.77 9.70
CA ASN A 237 -18.88 -6.06 10.09
C ASN A 237 -17.81 -6.45 9.06
N ALA A 238 -16.58 -5.97 9.25
CA ALA A 238 -15.51 -6.12 8.29
C ALA A 238 -14.26 -6.71 8.92
N TYR A 239 -13.67 -7.68 8.23
CA TYR A 239 -12.41 -8.32 8.59
C TYR A 239 -11.37 -8.08 7.49
N GLY A 240 -10.12 -7.83 7.86
CA GLY A 240 -9.02 -7.70 6.91
C GLY A 240 -7.84 -6.92 7.45
N ALA A 241 -7.11 -6.26 6.55
CA ALA A 241 -5.93 -5.50 6.89
C ALA A 241 -6.21 -3.99 6.89
N VAL A 242 -5.66 -3.31 7.90
CA VAL A 242 -5.58 -1.85 7.97
C VAL A 242 -4.14 -1.40 7.73
N THR A 243 -3.95 -0.22 7.16
CA THR A 243 -2.69 0.51 7.34
C THR A 243 -2.76 1.17 8.72
N TRP A 244 -1.71 1.04 9.53
CA TRP A 244 -1.70 1.54 10.89
C TRP A 244 -2.13 3.01 10.99
N GLY A 245 -3.19 3.27 11.74
CA GLY A 245 -3.82 4.58 11.89
C GLY A 245 -5.04 4.82 11.00
N GLN A 246 -5.37 3.95 10.03
CA GLN A 246 -6.63 4.05 9.30
C GLN A 246 -7.78 3.51 10.14
N PHE A 247 -8.95 4.17 10.05
CA PHE A 247 -10.15 3.77 10.79
C PHE A 247 -11.13 2.91 9.98
N PHE A 248 -10.66 2.31 8.89
CA PHE A 248 -11.43 1.40 8.03
C PHE A 248 -10.56 0.25 7.54
N VAL A 249 -11.17 -0.90 7.27
CA VAL A 249 -10.50 -2.04 6.65
C VAL A 249 -10.16 -1.69 5.20
N TYR A 250 -8.87 -1.58 4.93
CA TYR A 250 -8.36 -1.17 3.61
C TYR A 250 -8.56 -2.26 2.56
N GLN A 251 -8.22 -3.50 2.88
CA GLN A 251 -8.43 -4.70 2.06
C GLN A 251 -8.99 -5.79 2.95
N GLY A 252 -10.04 -6.44 2.51
CA GLY A 252 -10.69 -7.44 3.33
C GLY A 252 -12.04 -7.85 2.79
N PHE A 253 -12.91 -8.22 3.70
CA PHE A 253 -14.22 -8.71 3.38
C PHE A 253 -15.21 -8.45 4.52
N ASN A 254 -16.48 -8.48 4.19
CA ASN A 254 -17.58 -8.61 5.12
C ASN A 254 -18.34 -9.93 4.84
N SER A 255 -19.48 -10.17 5.46
CA SER A 255 -20.22 -11.41 5.28
C SER A 255 -20.75 -11.64 3.84
N LYS A 256 -20.71 -10.61 3.00
CA LYS A 256 -21.31 -10.62 1.66
C LYS A 256 -20.33 -10.28 0.54
N THR A 257 -19.39 -9.39 0.77
CA THR A 257 -18.50 -8.86 -0.27
C THR A 257 -17.06 -8.87 0.19
N GLY A 258 -16.12 -9.02 -0.77
CA GLY A 258 -14.70 -8.87 -0.55
C GLY A 258 -14.05 -7.98 -1.59
N TRP A 259 -12.99 -7.28 -1.17
CA TRP A 259 -12.25 -6.34 -2.01
C TRP A 259 -10.74 -6.46 -1.77
N MET A 260 -10.03 -6.51 -2.87
CA MET A 260 -8.57 -6.54 -2.92
C MET A 260 -8.07 -5.41 -3.80
N HIS A 261 -7.17 -4.58 -3.27
CA HIS A 261 -6.52 -3.52 -4.04
C HIS A 261 -5.18 -3.97 -4.59
N THR A 262 -5.00 -3.83 -5.91
CA THR A 262 -3.72 -4.02 -6.58
C THR A 262 -3.23 -2.71 -7.16
N SER A 263 -1.94 -2.40 -7.07
CA SER A 263 -1.40 -1.16 -7.63
C SER A 263 -1.56 -1.11 -9.15
N THR A 264 -1.91 0.06 -9.66
CA THR A 264 -2.01 0.36 -11.09
C THR A 264 -0.94 1.36 -11.54
N GLY A 265 -0.55 1.28 -12.81
CA GLY A 265 0.31 2.25 -13.48
C GLY A 265 -0.46 3.23 -14.37
N THR A 266 -1.79 3.34 -14.17
CA THR A 266 -2.63 4.29 -14.89
C THR A 266 -2.10 5.70 -14.71
N ASP A 267 -2.13 6.48 -15.78
CA ASP A 267 -1.72 7.87 -15.75
C ASP A 267 -2.82 8.75 -15.16
N ILE A 268 -2.60 9.18 -13.90
CA ILE A 268 -3.60 9.87 -13.07
C ILE A 268 -3.10 11.21 -12.55
N MET A 269 -1.89 11.60 -12.94
CA MET A 269 -1.25 12.84 -12.51
C MET A 269 -0.70 13.58 -13.74
N ASP A 270 -0.96 14.87 -13.83
CA ASP A 270 -0.48 15.70 -14.91
C ASP A 270 0.32 16.90 -14.40
N GLU A 271 1.32 17.28 -15.18
CA GLU A 271 2.12 18.49 -14.97
C GLU A 271 1.72 19.54 -16.03
N PHE A 272 1.52 20.79 -15.56
CA PHE A 272 1.14 21.92 -16.42
C PHE A 272 2.19 23.01 -16.31
N GLU A 273 2.72 23.46 -17.46
CA GLU A 273 3.68 24.58 -17.54
C GLU A 273 2.95 25.91 -17.53
N GLU A 274 3.01 26.61 -16.41
CA GLU A 274 2.39 27.89 -16.18
C GLU A 274 3.29 29.02 -16.68
N THR A 275 2.76 29.88 -17.55
CA THR A 275 3.44 31.10 -17.98
C THR A 275 3.23 32.21 -16.94
N ILE A 276 4.23 32.47 -16.11
CA ILE A 276 4.14 33.43 -15.01
C ILE A 276 4.36 34.87 -15.48
N VAL A 277 3.52 35.78 -15.02
CA VAL A 277 3.64 37.22 -15.21
C VAL A 277 3.74 37.91 -13.85
N LYS A 278 4.81 38.68 -13.66
CA LYS A 278 5.07 39.44 -12.42
C LYS A 278 4.94 40.93 -12.69
N GLU A 279 4.02 41.55 -11.97
CA GLU A 279 3.79 43.00 -12.03
C GLU A 279 3.88 43.59 -10.62
N GLY A 280 5.04 44.15 -10.27
CA GLY A 280 5.32 44.59 -8.91
C GLY A 280 5.28 43.44 -7.91
N SER A 281 4.42 43.51 -6.90
CA SER A 281 4.21 42.45 -5.91
C SER A 281 3.18 41.41 -6.33
N LYS A 282 2.48 41.60 -7.45
CA LYS A 282 1.45 40.67 -7.92
C LYS A 282 2.05 39.64 -8.84
N THR A 283 1.80 38.35 -8.53
CA THR A 283 2.15 37.24 -9.37
C THR A 283 0.87 36.65 -9.98
N THR A 284 0.84 36.57 -11.32
CA THR A 284 -0.27 36.02 -12.09
C THR A 284 0.29 34.99 -13.08
N TYR A 285 -0.58 34.22 -13.68
CA TYR A 285 -0.21 33.31 -14.78
C TYR A 285 -1.19 33.49 -15.95
N LYS A 286 -0.68 33.24 -17.14
CA LYS A 286 -1.45 33.35 -18.38
C LYS A 286 -2.39 32.16 -18.53
N TYR A 287 -3.66 32.40 -18.93
CA TYR A 287 -4.63 31.37 -19.23
C TYR A 287 -5.56 31.87 -20.37
N GLY A 288 -5.43 31.28 -21.54
CA GLY A 288 -6.04 31.82 -22.75
C GLY A 288 -5.62 33.26 -23.00
N GLU A 289 -6.60 34.14 -23.09
CA GLU A 289 -6.37 35.58 -23.25
C GLU A 289 -6.35 36.37 -21.89
N GLU A 290 -6.49 35.64 -20.75
CA GLU A 290 -6.60 36.24 -19.42
C GLU A 290 -5.33 36.06 -18.59
N LEU A 291 -5.20 36.88 -17.56
CA LEU A 291 -4.25 36.71 -16.47
C LEU A 291 -5.01 36.30 -15.21
N LYS A 292 -4.80 35.07 -14.73
CA LYS A 292 -5.35 34.57 -13.48
C LYS A 292 -4.40 34.85 -12.31
N ALA A 293 -4.95 35.15 -11.14
CA ALA A 293 -4.15 35.30 -9.92
C ALA A 293 -3.55 33.94 -9.53
N LEU A 294 -2.27 33.95 -9.14
CA LEU A 294 -1.61 32.79 -8.55
C LEU A 294 -1.79 32.88 -7.03
N ASP A 295 -2.36 31.88 -6.41
CA ASP A 295 -2.46 31.83 -4.96
C ASP A 295 -1.05 31.79 -4.35
N SER A 296 -0.82 32.66 -3.36
CA SER A 296 0.46 32.77 -2.67
C SER A 296 0.22 32.61 -1.18
N ILE A 297 0.63 31.46 -0.63
CA ILE A 297 0.28 31.03 0.72
C ILE A 297 1.58 30.88 1.54
N PRO A 298 1.81 31.68 2.58
CA PRO A 298 2.94 31.48 3.46
C PRO A 298 2.72 30.28 4.35
N VAL A 299 3.71 29.37 4.38
CA VAL A 299 3.70 28.18 5.24
C VAL A 299 5.00 28.10 6.01
N SER A 300 4.90 28.09 7.33
CA SER A 300 6.03 27.90 8.23
C SER A 300 6.14 26.44 8.65
N LEU A 301 7.32 25.86 8.45
CA LEU A 301 7.65 24.49 8.84
C LEU A 301 8.72 24.50 9.92
N LYS A 302 8.50 23.70 10.97
CA LYS A 302 9.48 23.50 12.03
C LYS A 302 10.37 22.33 11.69
N TYR A 303 11.64 22.40 12.09
CA TYR A 303 12.60 21.32 11.90
C TYR A 303 13.67 21.34 12.99
N THR A 304 14.17 20.19 13.36
CA THR A 304 15.27 20.05 14.31
C THR A 304 16.62 20.22 13.61
N SER A 305 17.50 21.07 14.15
CA SER A 305 18.87 21.26 13.68
C SER A 305 19.81 21.44 14.86
N ASN A 306 20.81 20.57 14.99
CA ASN A 306 21.76 20.56 16.12
C ASN A 306 21.07 20.46 17.50
N GLY A 307 19.95 19.73 17.60
CA GLY A 307 19.19 19.57 18.84
C GLY A 307 18.24 20.73 19.18
N GLU A 308 18.18 21.77 18.34
CA GLU A 308 17.28 22.92 18.51
C GLU A 308 16.15 22.89 17.48
N LEU A 309 14.94 23.25 17.89
CA LEU A 309 13.81 23.44 17.00
C LEU A 309 13.90 24.79 16.30
N LYS A 310 14.00 24.77 14.99
CA LYS A 310 14.03 25.96 14.12
C LYS A 310 12.78 26.02 13.26
N GLU A 311 12.57 27.17 12.60
CA GLU A 311 11.45 27.39 11.70
C GLU A 311 11.93 27.99 10.38
N LYS A 312 11.33 27.52 9.27
CA LYS A 312 11.55 28.08 7.93
C LYS A 312 10.20 28.33 7.26
N THR A 313 10.02 29.56 6.78
CA THR A 313 8.80 29.95 6.06
C THR A 313 9.04 29.86 4.56
N PHE A 314 8.11 29.18 3.87
CA PHE A 314 8.05 29.07 2.42
C PHE A 314 6.84 29.86 1.90
N MET A 315 6.99 30.48 0.74
CA MET A 315 5.86 31.03 0.00
C MET A 315 5.41 29.96 -1.01
N MET A 316 4.35 29.22 -0.70
CA MET A 316 3.75 28.25 -1.60
C MET A 316 2.92 28.95 -2.66
N TYR A 317 2.90 28.37 -3.86
CA TYR A 317 2.13 28.88 -4.99
C TYR A 317 1.21 27.81 -5.54
N ARG A 318 -0.02 28.19 -5.91
CA ARG A 318 -1.00 27.31 -6.57
C ARG A 318 -1.65 28.00 -7.76
N SER A 319 -1.75 27.31 -8.88
CA SER A 319 -2.65 27.64 -9.99
C SER A 319 -3.96 26.90 -9.87
N HIS A 320 -4.89 27.08 -10.80
CA HIS A 320 -6.10 26.28 -10.82
C HIS A 320 -5.86 24.81 -11.19
N HIS A 321 -4.70 24.46 -11.77
CA HIS A 321 -4.32 23.07 -12.03
C HIS A 321 -3.78 22.36 -10.78
N GLY A 322 -3.25 23.10 -9.81
CA GLY A 322 -2.70 22.54 -8.59
C GLY A 322 -1.51 23.33 -8.03
N PRO A 323 -0.81 22.75 -7.03
CA PRO A 323 0.36 23.41 -6.46
C PRO A 323 1.53 23.44 -7.44
N ILE A 324 2.31 24.52 -7.39
CA ILE A 324 3.57 24.61 -8.10
C ILE A 324 4.60 23.73 -7.38
N THR A 325 5.12 22.74 -8.08
CA THR A 325 6.05 21.76 -7.53
C THR A 325 7.49 21.96 -7.98
N HIS A 326 7.70 22.59 -9.13
CA HIS A 326 9.04 22.87 -9.65
C HIS A 326 9.00 23.90 -10.80
N ALA A 327 10.15 24.16 -11.42
CA ALA A 327 10.26 24.94 -12.64
C ALA A 327 10.90 24.11 -13.77
N ASN A 328 10.52 24.41 -15.01
CA ASN A 328 11.14 23.89 -16.23
C ASN A 328 11.55 25.11 -17.08
N GLY A 329 12.83 25.49 -17.02
CA GLY A 329 13.31 26.74 -17.59
C GLY A 329 12.65 27.96 -16.94
N ASP A 330 11.97 28.80 -17.71
CA ASP A 330 11.24 29.99 -17.26
C ASP A 330 9.78 29.72 -16.89
N LYS A 331 9.30 28.47 -17.10
CA LYS A 331 7.95 28.06 -16.75
C LYS A 331 7.90 27.50 -15.34
N TRP A 332 6.85 27.81 -14.60
CA TRP A 332 6.54 27.11 -13.35
C TRP A 332 5.64 25.93 -13.65
N VAL A 333 5.83 24.83 -12.92
CA VAL A 333 5.09 23.61 -13.19
C VAL A 333 4.18 23.31 -12.01
N SER A 334 2.87 23.33 -12.28
CA SER A 334 1.86 22.84 -11.36
C SER A 334 1.63 21.34 -11.57
N THR A 335 1.28 20.63 -10.50
CA THR A 335 1.02 19.18 -10.55
C THR A 335 -0.38 18.87 -10.04
N ALA A 336 -1.23 18.38 -10.93
CA ALA A 336 -2.57 17.92 -10.64
C ALA A 336 -2.59 16.43 -10.30
N MET A 337 -3.35 16.04 -9.26
CA MET A 337 -3.62 14.65 -8.90
C MET A 337 -4.94 14.53 -8.15
N MET A 338 -5.35 13.31 -7.81
CA MET A 338 -6.50 13.08 -6.92
C MET A 338 -6.21 13.70 -5.54
N TRP A 339 -7.02 14.69 -5.17
CA TRP A 339 -6.96 15.30 -3.85
C TRP A 339 -8.37 15.68 -3.38
N SER A 340 -9.12 14.68 -2.91
CA SER A 340 -10.50 14.82 -2.46
C SER A 340 -10.70 14.04 -1.15
N PRO A 341 -10.13 14.50 -0.02
CA PRO A 341 -10.05 13.72 1.22
C PRO A 341 -11.42 13.30 1.76
N ILE A 342 -12.42 14.18 1.74
CA ILE A 342 -13.79 13.87 2.19
C ILE A 342 -14.35 12.69 1.38
N LYS A 343 -14.32 12.79 0.05
CA LYS A 343 -14.83 11.73 -0.84
C LYS A 343 -14.03 10.43 -0.68
N ALA A 344 -12.72 10.52 -0.51
CA ALA A 344 -11.86 9.36 -0.33
C ALA A 344 -12.17 8.62 0.97
N LEU A 345 -12.37 9.32 2.08
CA LEU A 345 -12.80 8.72 3.35
C LEU A 345 -14.21 8.12 3.27
N ILE A 346 -15.14 8.81 2.59
CA ILE A 346 -16.49 8.28 2.32
C ILE A 346 -16.41 6.97 1.53
N GLN A 347 -15.68 6.94 0.41
CA GLN A 347 -15.51 5.74 -0.41
C GLN A 347 -14.91 4.60 0.39
N SER A 348 -13.84 4.86 1.13
CA SER A 348 -13.10 3.84 1.88
C SER A 348 -13.93 3.24 3.02
N PHE A 349 -14.66 4.06 3.78
CA PHE A 349 -15.48 3.57 4.87
C PHE A 349 -16.75 2.87 4.37
N THR A 350 -17.48 3.48 3.43
CA THR A 350 -18.74 2.91 2.94
C THR A 350 -18.56 1.61 2.17
N ARG A 351 -17.40 1.39 1.55
CA ARG A 351 -17.00 0.12 0.93
C ARG A 351 -17.17 -1.07 1.88
N THR A 352 -16.80 -0.91 3.15
CA THR A 352 -16.84 -1.97 4.16
C THR A 352 -18.26 -2.46 4.50
N LYS A 353 -19.28 -1.69 4.14
CA LYS A 353 -20.71 -1.95 4.44
C LYS A 353 -21.52 -2.38 3.23
N LYS A 354 -20.92 -2.53 2.04
CA LYS A 354 -21.64 -2.96 0.83
C LYS A 354 -21.95 -4.44 0.86
N SER A 355 -23.13 -4.82 0.39
CA SER A 355 -23.67 -6.16 0.50
C SER A 355 -23.76 -6.93 -0.82
N ASN A 356 -23.59 -6.26 -1.96
CA ASN A 356 -23.63 -6.84 -3.30
C ASN A 356 -22.89 -5.96 -4.31
N GLN A 357 -22.70 -6.49 -5.53
CA GLN A 357 -21.98 -5.82 -6.61
C GLN A 357 -22.64 -4.49 -7.01
N LYS A 358 -23.96 -4.41 -7.05
CA LYS A 358 -24.66 -3.18 -7.42
C LYS A 358 -24.34 -2.03 -6.45
N GLU A 359 -24.49 -2.26 -5.16
CA GLU A 359 -24.16 -1.27 -4.13
C GLU A 359 -22.66 -0.91 -4.12
N PHE A 360 -21.82 -1.90 -4.40
CA PHE A 360 -20.37 -1.69 -4.51
C PHE A 360 -20.04 -0.83 -5.73
N HIS A 361 -20.67 -1.08 -6.88
CA HIS A 361 -20.50 -0.30 -8.10
C HIS A 361 -20.95 1.17 -7.91
N GLU A 362 -22.11 1.38 -7.28
CA GLU A 362 -22.62 2.71 -6.93
C GLU A 362 -21.65 3.48 -6.01
N MET A 363 -21.01 2.78 -5.07
CA MET A 363 -19.97 3.37 -4.20
C MET A 363 -18.71 3.70 -4.99
N MET A 364 -18.29 2.86 -5.95
CA MET A 364 -17.13 3.10 -6.79
C MET A 364 -17.28 4.36 -7.67
N ASP A 365 -18.50 4.83 -7.95
CA ASP A 365 -18.76 6.08 -8.68
C ASP A 365 -18.41 7.36 -7.87
N ILE A 366 -18.00 7.24 -6.63
CA ILE A 366 -17.38 8.34 -5.88
C ILE A 366 -16.04 8.75 -6.54
N ARG A 367 -15.34 7.80 -7.19
CA ARG A 367 -14.17 8.01 -8.05
C ARG A 367 -12.98 8.68 -7.36
N THR A 368 -12.51 8.11 -6.27
CA THR A 368 -11.31 8.56 -5.54
C THR A 368 -10.18 7.53 -5.51
N ASN A 369 -10.37 6.37 -6.15
CA ASN A 369 -9.35 5.34 -6.21
C ASN A 369 -8.46 5.57 -7.44
N SER A 370 -7.37 6.27 -7.25
CA SER A 370 -6.46 6.73 -8.29
C SER A 370 -5.36 5.71 -8.63
N SER A 371 -4.64 5.22 -7.63
CA SER A 371 -3.45 4.39 -7.83
C SER A 371 -3.67 2.89 -7.66
N ASN A 372 -4.92 2.45 -7.47
CA ASN A 372 -5.26 1.05 -7.25
C ASN A 372 -6.39 0.57 -8.15
N ASN A 373 -6.27 -0.69 -8.59
CA ASN A 373 -7.39 -1.47 -9.09
C ASN A 373 -8.11 -2.13 -7.92
N THR A 374 -9.34 -2.61 -8.14
CA THR A 374 -10.06 -3.43 -7.17
C THR A 374 -10.48 -4.75 -7.80
N VAL A 375 -10.06 -5.86 -7.23
CA VAL A 375 -10.56 -7.21 -7.52
C VAL A 375 -11.62 -7.54 -6.48
N TYR A 376 -12.78 -7.98 -6.93
CA TYR A 376 -13.99 -8.12 -6.13
C TYR A 376 -14.62 -9.50 -6.30
N ALA A 377 -15.22 -10.02 -5.23
CA ALA A 377 -16.12 -11.16 -5.26
C ALA A 377 -17.22 -11.00 -4.19
N ASP A 378 -18.37 -11.64 -4.41
CA ASP A 378 -19.48 -11.58 -3.46
C ASP A 378 -20.27 -12.90 -3.30
N ALA A 379 -21.19 -12.90 -2.31
CA ALA A 379 -22.04 -14.05 -1.98
C ALA A 379 -23.14 -14.33 -3.03
N ASP A 380 -23.41 -13.41 -3.93
CA ASP A 380 -24.32 -13.62 -5.07
C ASP A 380 -23.59 -14.33 -6.24
N GLY A 381 -22.29 -14.63 -6.07
CA GLY A 381 -21.46 -15.32 -7.05
C GLY A 381 -20.82 -14.39 -8.08
N THR A 382 -20.96 -13.07 -7.92
CA THR A 382 -20.38 -12.09 -8.83
C THR A 382 -18.89 -11.91 -8.58
N ILE A 383 -18.11 -11.91 -9.65
CA ILE A 383 -16.69 -11.54 -9.64
C ILE A 383 -16.47 -10.34 -10.56
N ALA A 384 -15.62 -9.39 -10.11
CA ALA A 384 -15.34 -8.18 -10.89
C ALA A 384 -13.89 -7.71 -10.76
N TYR A 385 -13.41 -7.02 -11.79
CA TYR A 385 -12.21 -6.21 -11.77
C TYR A 385 -12.58 -4.79 -12.13
N TYR A 386 -12.36 -3.88 -11.21
CA TYR A 386 -12.44 -2.45 -11.43
C TYR A 386 -11.03 -1.90 -11.61
N HIS A 387 -10.77 -1.27 -12.73
CA HIS A 387 -9.57 -0.45 -12.90
C HIS A 387 -9.61 0.74 -11.92
N GLY A 388 -8.53 1.49 -11.77
CA GLY A 388 -8.57 2.74 -11.02
C GLY A 388 -9.75 3.61 -11.48
N ASN A 389 -10.51 4.19 -10.54
CA ASN A 389 -11.73 4.92 -10.90
C ASN A 389 -11.58 6.46 -10.93
N PHE A 390 -10.46 6.98 -10.45
CA PHE A 390 -10.08 8.38 -10.66
C PHE A 390 -9.22 8.47 -11.93
N ILE A 391 -9.85 8.70 -13.06
CA ILE A 391 -9.15 8.85 -14.34
C ILE A 391 -9.59 10.16 -15.00
N PRO A 392 -8.70 11.16 -15.06
CA PRO A 392 -9.01 12.43 -15.73
C PRO A 392 -9.31 12.25 -17.22
N LYS A 393 -10.34 12.93 -17.71
CA LYS A 393 -10.67 12.98 -19.12
C LYS A 393 -9.80 14.03 -19.80
N ARG A 394 -8.98 13.59 -20.76
CA ARG A 394 -7.98 14.43 -21.43
C ARG A 394 -8.25 14.55 -22.92
N ASP A 395 -7.87 15.68 -23.51
CA ASP A 395 -7.80 15.82 -24.96
C ASP A 395 -6.57 15.04 -25.50
N VAL A 396 -6.85 13.97 -26.24
CA VAL A 396 -5.82 13.04 -26.77
C VAL A 396 -4.91 13.66 -27.83
N SER A 397 -5.16 14.90 -28.26
CA SER A 397 -4.26 15.63 -29.17
C SER A 397 -2.98 16.13 -28.46
N PHE A 398 -2.95 16.12 -27.10
CA PHE A 398 -1.81 16.50 -26.30
C PHE A 398 -1.12 15.26 -25.68
N ASP A 399 0.18 15.38 -25.42
CA ASP A 399 1.01 14.33 -24.79
C ASP A 399 1.18 14.61 -23.30
N TYR A 400 0.27 14.11 -22.47
CA TYR A 400 0.31 14.26 -21.00
C TYR A 400 1.36 13.39 -20.30
N THR A 401 2.13 12.59 -21.02
CA THR A 401 3.31 11.94 -20.45
C THR A 401 4.45 12.93 -20.17
N LYS A 402 4.26 14.19 -20.51
CA LYS A 402 5.13 15.34 -20.29
C LYS A 402 4.29 16.50 -19.80
N PRO A 403 4.92 17.52 -19.18
CA PRO A 403 4.23 18.76 -18.86
C PRO A 403 3.57 19.36 -20.12
N VAL A 404 2.29 19.72 -20.01
CA VAL A 404 1.52 20.38 -21.07
C VAL A 404 1.44 21.89 -20.84
N ASP A 405 1.12 22.67 -21.87
CA ASP A 405 1.01 24.13 -21.76
C ASP A 405 -0.21 24.53 -20.93
N GLY A 406 0.00 24.89 -19.66
CA GLY A 406 -1.04 25.34 -18.72
C GLY A 406 -1.70 26.68 -19.10
N SER A 407 -1.14 27.43 -20.06
CA SER A 407 -1.80 28.64 -20.58
C SER A 407 -2.89 28.34 -21.62
N ASN A 408 -2.96 27.09 -22.12
CA ASN A 408 -3.93 26.69 -23.11
C ASN A 408 -5.14 25.98 -22.47
N PRO A 409 -6.36 26.57 -22.44
CA PRO A 409 -7.51 25.95 -21.81
C PRO A 409 -7.92 24.56 -22.36
N LYS A 410 -7.41 24.16 -23.53
CA LYS A 410 -7.67 22.83 -24.09
C LYS A 410 -6.90 21.72 -23.39
N THR A 411 -5.86 22.07 -22.63
CA THR A 411 -5.09 21.09 -21.85
C THR A 411 -5.73 20.79 -20.48
N ASP A 412 -6.76 21.52 -20.07
CA ASP A 412 -7.47 21.28 -18.82
C ASP A 412 -8.13 19.89 -18.82
N TRP A 413 -8.20 19.29 -17.64
CA TRP A 413 -9.03 18.11 -17.46
C TRP A 413 -10.51 18.42 -17.71
N GLN A 414 -11.13 17.62 -18.55
CA GLN A 414 -12.57 17.71 -18.88
C GLN A 414 -13.42 16.93 -17.86
N GLY A 415 -13.06 16.94 -16.58
CA GLY A 415 -13.64 16.14 -15.52
C GLY A 415 -13.01 14.74 -15.44
N LEU A 416 -13.72 13.80 -14.83
CA LEU A 416 -13.33 12.40 -14.74
C LEU A 416 -14.16 11.56 -15.73
N HIS A 417 -13.57 10.47 -16.21
CA HIS A 417 -14.35 9.45 -16.93
C HIS A 417 -15.46 8.91 -16.04
N ALA A 418 -16.62 8.62 -16.64
CA ALA A 418 -17.66 7.87 -15.98
C ALA A 418 -17.16 6.45 -15.66
N LEU A 419 -17.70 5.80 -14.64
CA LEU A 419 -17.23 4.48 -14.23
C LEU A 419 -17.43 3.44 -15.34
N GLU A 420 -18.47 3.61 -16.14
CA GLU A 420 -18.81 2.77 -17.30
C GLU A 420 -17.83 2.92 -18.48
N ASP A 421 -17.15 4.08 -18.57
CA ASP A 421 -16.12 4.33 -19.57
C ASP A 421 -14.76 3.73 -19.18
N ASN A 422 -14.60 3.30 -17.92
CA ASN A 422 -13.35 2.75 -17.42
C ASN A 422 -13.22 1.26 -17.75
N ILE A 423 -12.00 0.75 -17.66
CA ILE A 423 -11.74 -0.68 -17.81
C ILE A 423 -12.42 -1.45 -16.68
N LEU A 424 -13.40 -2.27 -17.03
CA LEU A 424 -14.19 -3.10 -16.13
C LEU A 424 -14.28 -4.53 -16.70
N VAL A 425 -14.10 -5.54 -15.85
CA VAL A 425 -14.41 -6.93 -16.16
C VAL A 425 -15.46 -7.41 -15.16
N LEU A 426 -16.56 -7.96 -15.65
CA LEU A 426 -17.66 -8.45 -14.82
C LEU A 426 -18.07 -9.84 -15.28
N ASN A 427 -18.04 -10.82 -14.39
CA ASN A 427 -18.47 -12.21 -14.61
C ASN A 427 -18.00 -12.81 -15.95
N PRO A 428 -16.69 -12.82 -16.24
CA PRO A 428 -16.19 -13.35 -17.50
C PRO A 428 -16.49 -14.87 -17.61
N PRO A 429 -16.80 -15.40 -18.80
CA PRO A 429 -17.21 -16.79 -18.99
C PRO A 429 -16.16 -17.84 -18.59
N ASN A 430 -14.86 -17.48 -18.55
CA ASN A 430 -13.79 -18.35 -18.08
C ASN A 430 -13.86 -18.65 -16.57
N GLY A 431 -14.68 -17.90 -15.81
CA GLY A 431 -14.93 -18.12 -14.38
C GLY A 431 -13.81 -17.65 -13.45
N TRP A 432 -12.87 -16.82 -13.93
CA TRP A 432 -11.83 -16.23 -13.10
C TRP A 432 -11.38 -14.86 -13.61
N ILE A 433 -10.89 -14.06 -12.67
CA ILE A 433 -10.23 -12.76 -12.91
C ILE A 433 -8.93 -12.75 -12.11
N GLN A 434 -7.85 -12.22 -12.71
CA GLN A 434 -6.59 -11.99 -12.03
C GLN A 434 -6.10 -10.56 -12.25
N ASN A 435 -5.39 -10.02 -11.25
CA ASN A 435 -4.47 -8.92 -11.43
C ASN A 435 -3.24 -9.10 -10.54
N CYS A 436 -2.09 -9.19 -11.18
CA CYS A 436 -0.77 -9.28 -10.56
C CYS A 436 0.06 -7.99 -10.79
N ASN A 437 -0.58 -6.82 -10.80
CA ASN A 437 -0.02 -5.55 -11.29
C ASN A 437 0.47 -5.70 -12.73
N SER A 438 -0.18 -6.52 -13.51
CA SER A 438 0.01 -6.71 -14.94
C SER A 438 -1.03 -5.90 -15.71
N THR A 439 -0.95 -5.98 -17.03
CA THR A 439 -1.92 -5.32 -17.90
C THR A 439 -3.35 -5.80 -17.64
N PRO A 440 -4.36 -4.93 -17.63
CA PRO A 440 -5.75 -5.34 -17.51
C PRO A 440 -6.24 -6.14 -18.72
N PHE A 441 -5.52 -6.09 -19.84
CA PHE A 441 -5.87 -6.73 -21.10
C PHE A 441 -5.56 -8.23 -21.14
N THR A 442 -5.11 -8.81 -20.01
CA THR A 442 -4.94 -10.25 -19.78
C THR A 442 -5.61 -10.71 -18.49
N SER A 443 -6.43 -9.86 -17.87
CA SER A 443 -7.04 -10.12 -16.56
C SER A 443 -8.03 -11.28 -16.55
N ALA A 444 -8.63 -11.62 -17.70
CA ALA A 444 -9.56 -12.74 -17.93
C ALA A 444 -9.29 -13.45 -19.26
N LEU A 445 -8.02 -13.54 -19.67
CA LEU A 445 -7.55 -14.15 -20.92
C LEU A 445 -8.30 -13.56 -22.14
N GLU A 446 -8.93 -14.39 -22.98
CA GLU A 446 -9.70 -13.95 -24.17
C GLU A 446 -10.93 -13.08 -23.86
N PHE A 447 -11.40 -13.10 -22.61
CA PHE A 447 -12.53 -12.30 -22.14
C PHE A 447 -12.09 -10.95 -21.51
N SER A 448 -10.80 -10.65 -21.59
CA SER A 448 -10.28 -9.37 -21.14
C SER A 448 -10.71 -8.23 -22.06
N PRO A 449 -10.80 -6.99 -21.56
CA PRO A 449 -10.99 -5.80 -22.39
C PRO A 449 -9.92 -5.71 -23.48
N LYS A 450 -10.26 -5.09 -24.61
CA LYS A 450 -9.31 -4.89 -25.71
C LYS A 450 -8.60 -3.56 -25.54
N LYS A 451 -7.30 -3.58 -25.70
CA LYS A 451 -6.43 -2.42 -25.48
C LYS A 451 -6.78 -1.23 -26.39
N GLU A 452 -7.17 -1.51 -27.61
CA GLU A 452 -7.55 -0.54 -28.64
C GLU A 452 -8.86 0.21 -28.34
N ASP A 453 -9.69 -0.28 -27.42
CA ASP A 453 -10.94 0.35 -27.05
C ASP A 453 -10.76 1.49 -26.03
N TYR A 454 -9.54 1.67 -25.49
CA TYR A 454 -9.25 2.61 -24.42
C TYR A 454 -8.09 3.54 -24.78
N PRO A 455 -8.16 4.83 -24.40
CA PRO A 455 -7.06 5.77 -24.61
C PRO A 455 -5.81 5.32 -23.83
N ALA A 456 -4.64 5.64 -24.37
CA ALA A 456 -3.36 5.16 -23.85
C ALA A 456 -3.11 5.51 -22.37
N TYR A 457 -3.63 6.64 -21.88
CA TYR A 457 -3.48 7.07 -20.49
C TYR A 457 -4.31 6.24 -19.49
N MET A 458 -5.30 5.45 -19.96
CA MET A 458 -6.01 4.47 -19.12
C MET A 458 -5.22 3.16 -18.98
N HIS A 459 -4.22 2.92 -19.83
CA HIS A 459 -3.43 1.69 -19.74
C HIS A 459 -2.62 1.69 -18.45
N SER A 460 -2.41 0.49 -17.89
CA SER A 460 -1.61 0.28 -16.70
C SER A 460 -0.23 -0.27 -17.05
N PHE A 461 0.39 -0.96 -16.09
CA PHE A 461 1.64 -1.66 -16.28
C PHE A 461 1.57 -2.66 -17.45
N PRO A 462 2.70 -2.97 -18.10
CA PRO A 462 2.77 -4.06 -19.06
C PRO A 462 2.61 -5.42 -18.37
N GLU A 463 2.55 -6.48 -19.17
CA GLU A 463 2.61 -7.84 -18.66
C GLU A 463 3.90 -8.10 -17.86
N ASN A 464 3.83 -9.01 -16.89
CA ASN A 464 4.95 -9.41 -16.06
C ASN A 464 4.93 -10.92 -15.76
N PHE A 465 6.02 -11.44 -15.18
CA PHE A 465 6.15 -12.87 -14.93
C PHE A 465 5.09 -13.45 -13.99
N ARG A 466 4.52 -12.67 -13.06
CA ARG A 466 3.44 -13.15 -12.18
C ARG A 466 2.13 -13.32 -12.96
N GLY A 467 1.78 -12.39 -13.83
CA GLY A 467 0.62 -12.53 -14.73
C GLY A 467 0.78 -13.75 -15.65
N ILE A 468 1.96 -13.88 -16.28
CA ILE A 468 2.32 -15.04 -17.11
C ILE A 468 2.19 -16.36 -16.33
N HIS A 469 2.55 -16.36 -15.04
CA HIS A 469 2.46 -17.54 -14.17
C HIS A 469 1.00 -17.84 -13.77
N ALA A 470 0.25 -16.84 -13.36
CA ALA A 470 -1.11 -17.00 -12.84
C ALA A 470 -2.12 -17.50 -13.90
N ILE A 471 -2.01 -17.02 -15.13
CA ILE A 471 -2.97 -17.31 -16.21
C ILE A 471 -3.13 -18.81 -16.45
N PRO A 472 -2.07 -19.62 -16.73
CA PRO A 472 -2.23 -21.05 -16.97
C PRO A 472 -2.72 -21.79 -15.72
N LEU A 473 -2.33 -21.39 -14.51
CA LEU A 473 -2.81 -22.00 -13.28
C LEU A 473 -4.33 -21.82 -13.13
N LEU A 474 -4.82 -20.59 -13.27
CA LEU A 474 -6.25 -20.27 -13.17
C LEU A 474 -7.08 -20.88 -14.30
N THR A 475 -6.53 -20.93 -15.52
CA THR A 475 -7.19 -21.54 -16.67
C THR A 475 -7.45 -23.03 -16.44
N ASN A 476 -6.46 -23.76 -15.92
CA ASN A 476 -6.52 -25.21 -15.70
C ASN A 476 -7.18 -25.60 -14.37
N ALA A 477 -7.45 -24.62 -13.48
CA ALA A 477 -8.07 -24.89 -12.20
C ALA A 477 -9.54 -25.29 -12.33
N SER A 478 -9.98 -26.25 -11.52
CA SER A 478 -11.38 -26.67 -11.32
C SER A 478 -11.55 -27.17 -9.89
N ASP A 479 -12.79 -27.24 -9.42
CA ASP A 479 -13.16 -27.77 -8.10
C ASP A 479 -12.35 -27.16 -6.94
N LEU A 480 -12.02 -25.85 -7.04
CA LEU A 480 -11.22 -25.16 -6.06
C LEU A 480 -11.90 -25.15 -4.69
N THR A 481 -11.09 -25.36 -3.67
CA THR A 481 -11.39 -25.10 -2.25
C THR A 481 -10.49 -23.96 -1.74
N ILE A 482 -10.73 -23.44 -0.55
CA ILE A 482 -9.83 -22.46 0.06
C ILE A 482 -8.39 -22.98 0.06
N ASP A 483 -8.16 -24.23 0.45
CA ASP A 483 -6.82 -24.81 0.54
C ASP A 483 -6.17 -24.95 -0.85
N SER A 484 -6.89 -25.46 -1.84
CA SER A 484 -6.33 -25.58 -3.19
C SER A 484 -6.12 -24.22 -3.88
N LEU A 485 -6.89 -23.18 -3.54
CA LEU A 485 -6.62 -21.82 -4.00
C LEU A 485 -5.38 -21.23 -3.30
N ILE A 486 -5.14 -21.57 -2.02
CA ILE A 486 -3.87 -21.24 -1.33
C ILE A 486 -2.70 -21.93 -2.04
N ASP A 487 -2.81 -23.24 -2.33
CA ASP A 487 -1.75 -23.98 -3.03
C ASP A 487 -1.45 -23.36 -4.40
N LEU A 488 -2.48 -22.96 -5.15
CA LEU A 488 -2.32 -22.25 -6.42
C LEU A 488 -1.61 -20.91 -6.24
N ALA A 489 -2.02 -20.08 -5.26
CA ALA A 489 -1.41 -18.79 -4.97
C ALA A 489 0.04 -18.92 -4.45
N TYR A 490 0.42 -20.10 -3.98
CA TYR A 490 1.76 -20.42 -3.48
C TYR A 490 2.50 -21.40 -4.39
N ASP A 491 2.06 -21.55 -5.66
CA ASP A 491 2.81 -22.34 -6.64
C ASP A 491 4.25 -21.83 -6.76
N THR A 492 5.18 -22.76 -6.79
CA THR A 492 6.61 -22.50 -6.64
C THR A 492 7.37 -22.38 -7.96
N TYR A 493 6.68 -22.51 -9.10
CA TYR A 493 7.30 -22.36 -10.42
C TYR A 493 7.73 -20.91 -10.67
N LEU A 494 8.83 -20.73 -11.34
CA LEU A 494 9.48 -19.45 -11.59
C LEU A 494 9.71 -19.22 -13.08
N PRO A 495 8.77 -18.64 -13.84
CA PRO A 495 8.92 -18.46 -15.29
C PRO A 495 10.11 -17.57 -15.68
N GLY A 496 10.51 -16.61 -14.82
CA GLY A 496 11.72 -15.84 -15.04
C GLY A 496 13.00 -16.66 -14.92
N ALA A 497 13.04 -17.62 -14.00
CA ALA A 497 14.17 -18.54 -13.84
C ALA A 497 14.27 -19.51 -15.03
N ASP A 498 13.14 -20.06 -15.48
CA ASP A 498 13.08 -20.90 -16.68
C ASP A 498 13.65 -20.16 -17.89
N LEU A 499 13.15 -18.94 -18.17
CA LEU A 499 13.66 -18.14 -19.29
C LEU A 499 15.17 -17.87 -19.20
N LEU A 500 15.66 -17.47 -18.01
CA LEU A 500 17.07 -17.11 -17.82
C LEU A 500 17.99 -18.33 -17.95
N ILE A 501 17.63 -19.44 -17.33
CA ILE A 501 18.43 -20.66 -17.32
C ILE A 501 18.38 -21.39 -18.68
N SER A 502 17.22 -21.41 -19.35
CA SER A 502 17.13 -21.90 -20.73
C SER A 502 18.10 -21.17 -21.65
N GLY A 503 18.24 -19.85 -21.50
CA GLY A 503 19.26 -19.08 -22.22
C GLY A 503 20.71 -19.45 -21.87
N LEU A 504 21.02 -19.75 -20.62
CA LEU A 504 22.32 -20.21 -20.17
C LEU A 504 22.64 -21.61 -20.74
N LEU A 505 21.68 -22.54 -20.69
CA LEU A 505 21.84 -23.88 -21.25
C LEU A 505 22.04 -23.87 -22.76
N ASP A 506 21.38 -22.98 -23.48
CA ASP A 506 21.63 -22.76 -24.90
C ASP A 506 23.03 -22.20 -25.18
N ALA A 507 23.51 -21.29 -24.34
CA ALA A 507 24.89 -20.78 -24.44
C ALA A 507 25.94 -21.89 -24.21
N ALA A 508 25.68 -22.81 -23.29
CA ALA A 508 26.58 -23.93 -22.99
C ALA A 508 26.66 -24.95 -24.14
N LYS A 509 25.61 -25.06 -24.98
CA LYS A 509 25.64 -25.85 -26.22
C LYS A 509 26.47 -25.19 -27.33
N LYS A 510 26.50 -23.85 -27.36
CA LYS A 510 27.13 -23.07 -28.43
C LYS A 510 28.57 -22.65 -28.14
N SER A 511 29.02 -22.74 -26.90
CA SER A 511 30.33 -22.31 -26.45
C SER A 511 30.92 -23.25 -25.40
N PRO A 512 32.24 -23.51 -25.39
CA PRO A 512 32.84 -24.44 -24.47
C PRO A 512 32.79 -23.93 -23.01
N VAL A 513 32.28 -24.76 -22.13
CA VAL A 513 32.35 -24.54 -20.68
C VAL A 513 33.68 -25.04 -20.16
N LYS A 514 34.53 -24.16 -19.65
CA LYS A 514 35.93 -24.46 -19.29
C LYS A 514 36.05 -25.12 -17.91
N SER A 515 35.36 -24.57 -16.91
CA SER A 515 35.48 -25.00 -15.52
C SER A 515 34.71 -26.31 -15.28
N LYS A 516 35.32 -27.23 -14.51
CA LYS A 516 34.65 -28.47 -14.07
C LYS A 516 33.40 -28.13 -13.24
N GLU A 517 33.51 -27.19 -12.33
CA GLU A 517 32.40 -26.75 -11.46
C GLU A 517 31.24 -26.17 -12.28
N ALA A 518 31.54 -25.33 -13.30
CA ALA A 518 30.52 -24.81 -14.19
C ALA A 518 29.82 -25.90 -14.99
N LYS A 519 30.54 -26.97 -15.41
CA LYS A 519 29.89 -28.13 -16.06
C LYS A 519 28.93 -28.86 -15.13
N GLU A 520 29.36 -29.11 -13.89
CA GLU A 520 28.52 -29.75 -12.86
C GLU A 520 27.29 -28.89 -12.53
N ALA A 521 27.47 -27.57 -12.37
CA ALA A 521 26.37 -26.65 -12.10
C ALA A 521 25.37 -26.55 -13.26
N ILE A 522 25.86 -26.53 -14.51
CA ILE A 522 24.99 -26.54 -15.70
C ILE A 522 24.21 -27.85 -15.82
N GLU A 523 24.81 -28.98 -15.50
CA GLU A 523 24.11 -30.27 -15.51
C GLU A 523 23.06 -30.36 -14.41
N LEU A 524 23.30 -29.75 -13.24
CA LEU A 524 22.31 -29.59 -12.19
C LEU A 524 21.12 -28.74 -12.68
N LEU A 525 21.40 -27.56 -13.24
CA LEU A 525 20.37 -26.63 -13.75
C LEU A 525 19.57 -27.22 -14.92
N LYS A 526 20.14 -28.09 -15.73
CA LYS A 526 19.45 -28.76 -16.84
C LYS A 526 18.33 -29.69 -16.37
N ASN A 527 18.47 -30.25 -15.17
CA ASN A 527 17.52 -31.19 -14.59
C ASN A 527 16.52 -30.49 -13.60
N TRP A 528 16.61 -29.15 -13.47
CA TRP A 528 15.73 -28.41 -12.58
C TRP A 528 14.34 -28.20 -13.20
N ASP A 529 13.31 -28.36 -12.40
CA ASP A 529 11.90 -28.13 -12.75
C ASP A 529 11.45 -26.67 -12.59
N PHE A 530 12.41 -25.76 -12.31
CA PHE A 530 12.20 -24.34 -12.06
C PHE A 530 11.29 -24.03 -10.88
N ARG A 531 11.20 -24.95 -9.91
CA ARG A 531 10.45 -24.76 -8.67
C ARG A 531 11.40 -24.44 -7.51
N VAL A 532 10.99 -23.43 -6.71
CA VAL A 532 11.79 -23.02 -5.56
C VAL A 532 11.36 -23.74 -4.28
N SER A 533 12.36 -24.17 -3.50
CA SER A 533 12.21 -24.66 -2.13
C SER A 533 13.40 -24.24 -1.29
N VAL A 534 13.33 -24.41 0.02
CA VAL A 534 14.46 -24.12 0.93
C VAL A 534 15.74 -24.92 0.56
N ASN A 535 15.58 -26.05 -0.09
CA ASN A 535 16.68 -26.93 -0.46
C ASN A 535 17.24 -26.69 -1.88
N SER A 536 16.62 -25.80 -2.67
CA SER A 536 17.01 -25.57 -4.07
C SER A 536 18.39 -24.93 -4.18
N ILE A 537 19.40 -25.68 -4.59
CA ILE A 537 20.73 -25.16 -4.97
C ILE A 537 20.59 -24.38 -6.28
N GLU A 538 19.76 -24.86 -7.19
CA GLU A 538 19.46 -24.27 -8.50
C GLU A 538 18.96 -22.84 -8.37
N MET A 539 18.06 -22.59 -7.42
CA MET A 539 17.54 -21.25 -7.19
C MET A 539 18.63 -20.29 -6.68
N THR A 540 19.51 -20.75 -5.79
CA THR A 540 20.63 -19.94 -5.30
C THR A 540 21.59 -19.60 -6.44
N LEU A 541 21.97 -20.58 -7.27
CA LEU A 541 22.77 -20.36 -8.46
C LEU A 541 22.15 -19.33 -9.41
N THR A 542 20.85 -19.46 -9.65
CA THR A 542 20.07 -18.58 -10.54
C THR A 542 20.01 -17.14 -10.00
N GLN A 543 19.83 -16.98 -8.69
CA GLN A 543 19.83 -15.65 -8.06
C GLN A 543 21.21 -15.00 -8.13
N PHE A 544 22.29 -15.74 -7.87
CA PHE A 544 23.65 -15.21 -7.99
C PHE A 544 24.00 -14.88 -9.44
N TYR A 545 23.49 -15.64 -10.40
CA TYR A 545 23.64 -15.34 -11.83
C TYR A 545 22.94 -14.03 -12.22
N LEU A 546 21.72 -13.82 -11.74
CA LEU A 546 21.02 -12.54 -11.93
C LEU A 546 21.76 -11.37 -11.26
N ASN A 547 22.25 -11.57 -10.04
CA ASN A 547 23.00 -10.56 -9.30
C ASN A 547 24.30 -10.19 -10.03
N ALA A 548 25.03 -11.17 -10.55
CA ALA A 548 26.24 -10.96 -11.36
C ALA A 548 25.94 -10.16 -12.64
N TYR A 549 24.87 -10.50 -13.33
CA TYR A 549 24.41 -9.71 -14.49
C TYR A 549 24.06 -8.28 -14.12
N SER A 550 23.30 -8.08 -13.06
CA SER A 550 22.88 -6.75 -12.61
C SER A 550 24.08 -5.86 -12.24
N SER A 551 25.12 -6.46 -11.65
CA SER A 551 26.35 -5.77 -11.25
C SER A 551 27.31 -5.54 -12.42
N SER A 552 27.18 -6.28 -13.52
CA SER A 552 28.10 -6.21 -14.67
C SER A 552 27.98 -4.92 -15.49
N GLY A 553 26.86 -4.20 -15.36
CA GLY A 553 26.53 -3.04 -16.18
C GLY A 553 26.23 -3.36 -17.65
N LYS A 554 26.15 -4.64 -18.04
CA LYS A 554 25.95 -5.07 -19.44
C LYS A 554 24.50 -5.01 -19.90
N ILE A 555 23.54 -5.09 -18.97
CA ILE A 555 22.12 -4.99 -19.32
C ILE A 555 21.82 -3.58 -19.79
N PRO A 556 21.26 -3.39 -21.01
CA PRO A 556 20.87 -2.08 -21.51
C PRO A 556 19.92 -1.37 -20.55
N ARG A 557 20.06 -0.05 -20.42
CA ARG A 557 19.11 0.76 -19.62
C ARG A 557 17.88 1.14 -20.43
N MET A 558 18.04 1.22 -21.73
CA MET A 558 17.00 1.69 -22.67
C MET A 558 16.77 0.66 -23.77
N GLU A 559 15.53 0.56 -24.21
CA GLU A 559 15.09 -0.16 -25.40
C GLU A 559 14.38 0.86 -26.30
N GLY A 560 15.08 1.30 -27.37
CA GLY A 560 14.69 2.49 -28.10
C GLY A 560 14.68 3.73 -27.21
N ASN A 561 13.58 4.47 -27.20
CA ASN A 561 13.40 5.69 -26.39
C ASN A 561 12.77 5.42 -25.01
N LYS A 562 12.51 4.17 -24.64
CA LYS A 562 11.88 3.80 -23.36
C LYS A 562 12.88 3.07 -22.46
N ARG A 563 12.67 3.18 -21.16
CA ARG A 563 13.40 2.35 -20.19
C ARG A 563 13.06 0.88 -20.44
N ILE A 564 14.09 0.02 -20.49
CA ILE A 564 13.89 -1.41 -20.70
C ILE A 564 12.98 -2.00 -19.61
N SER A 565 12.00 -2.78 -20.02
CA SER A 565 11.07 -3.44 -19.09
C SER A 565 11.75 -4.58 -18.31
N ALA A 566 11.10 -5.08 -17.26
CA ALA A 566 11.58 -6.26 -16.54
C ALA A 566 11.73 -7.47 -17.49
N LEU A 567 10.73 -7.73 -18.32
CA LEU A 567 10.78 -8.81 -19.33
C LEU A 567 11.91 -8.56 -20.35
N GLY A 568 12.07 -7.33 -20.85
CA GLY A 568 13.14 -6.98 -21.79
C GLY A 568 14.55 -7.21 -21.21
N ARG A 569 14.75 -6.98 -19.90
CA ARG A 569 16.01 -7.31 -19.24
C ARG A 569 16.30 -8.82 -19.26
N PHE A 570 15.28 -9.63 -18.99
CA PHE A 570 15.42 -11.09 -19.05
C PHE A 570 15.62 -11.58 -20.48
N ASP A 571 14.93 -11.00 -21.45
CA ASP A 571 15.15 -11.29 -22.88
C ASP A 571 16.58 -10.96 -23.30
N TYR A 572 17.15 -9.84 -22.85
CA TYR A 572 18.55 -9.52 -23.10
C TYR A 572 19.46 -10.64 -22.55
N MET A 573 19.34 -10.96 -21.28
CA MET A 573 20.20 -11.94 -20.61
C MET A 573 20.05 -13.36 -21.21
N SER A 574 18.86 -13.75 -21.60
CA SER A 574 18.55 -15.10 -22.10
C SER A 574 18.74 -15.29 -23.60
N LYS A 575 18.48 -14.24 -24.42
CA LYS A 575 18.43 -14.35 -25.87
C LYS A 575 19.45 -13.47 -26.62
N LEU A 576 19.66 -12.22 -26.17
CA LEU A 576 20.41 -11.22 -26.93
C LEU A 576 21.89 -11.17 -26.53
N ALA A 577 22.25 -11.39 -25.26
CA ALA A 577 23.63 -11.49 -24.81
C ALA A 577 24.33 -12.66 -25.51
N THR A 578 25.65 -12.53 -25.78
CA THR A 578 26.39 -13.58 -26.46
C THR A 578 26.55 -14.84 -25.59
N PRO A 579 26.67 -16.05 -26.17
CA PRO A 579 26.92 -17.26 -25.40
C PRO A 579 28.16 -17.16 -24.50
N LYS A 580 29.22 -16.52 -24.98
CA LYS A 580 30.45 -16.28 -24.23
C LYS A 580 30.17 -15.40 -22.99
N GLU A 581 29.44 -14.29 -23.17
CA GLU A 581 29.08 -13.40 -22.07
C GLU A 581 28.27 -14.11 -21.00
N ARG A 582 27.25 -14.88 -21.37
CA ARG A 582 26.41 -15.62 -20.43
C ARG A 582 27.23 -16.59 -19.57
N LEU A 583 28.16 -17.33 -20.20
CA LEU A 583 29.04 -18.28 -19.49
C LEU A 583 30.07 -17.58 -18.59
N GLU A 584 30.64 -16.46 -19.02
CA GLU A 584 31.55 -15.65 -18.20
C GLU A 584 30.84 -15.11 -16.94
N ILE A 585 29.66 -14.53 -17.09
CA ILE A 585 28.85 -14.04 -15.95
C ILE A 585 28.44 -15.20 -15.02
N PHE A 586 28.08 -16.36 -15.58
CA PHE A 586 27.76 -17.54 -14.77
C PHE A 586 28.98 -18.04 -13.97
N GLN A 587 30.17 -18.02 -14.55
CA GLN A 587 31.40 -18.37 -13.83
C GLN A 587 31.66 -17.43 -12.65
N LEU A 588 31.45 -16.11 -12.80
CA LEU A 588 31.56 -15.14 -11.72
C LEU A 588 30.59 -15.41 -10.58
N SER A 589 29.38 -15.89 -10.89
CA SER A 589 28.38 -16.23 -9.87
C SER A 589 28.81 -17.43 -9.01
N LEU A 590 29.44 -18.45 -9.62
CA LEU A 590 30.02 -19.61 -8.89
C LEU A 590 31.16 -19.18 -7.96
N GLU A 591 32.05 -18.32 -8.46
CA GLU A 591 33.16 -17.77 -7.68
C GLU A 591 32.65 -16.96 -6.48
N LYS A 592 31.65 -16.12 -6.69
CA LYS A 592 31.03 -15.33 -5.60
C LYS A 592 30.41 -16.22 -4.53
N LEU A 593 29.67 -17.27 -4.92
CA LEU A 593 29.09 -18.23 -3.98
C LEU A 593 30.15 -18.93 -3.14
N LYS A 594 31.25 -19.31 -3.74
CA LYS A 594 32.38 -19.93 -3.02
C LYS A 594 33.03 -18.97 -2.01
N VAL A 595 33.17 -17.70 -2.38
CA VAL A 595 33.68 -16.66 -1.48
C VAL A 595 32.75 -16.42 -0.31
N ASP A 596 31.45 -16.34 -0.56
CA ASP A 596 30.48 -15.98 0.47
C ASP A 596 30.13 -17.16 1.38
N PHE A 597 29.98 -18.36 0.83
CA PHE A 597 29.44 -19.55 1.53
C PHE A 597 30.38 -20.75 1.55
N GLY A 598 31.58 -20.64 0.98
CA GLY A 598 32.55 -21.72 0.90
C GLY A 598 32.27 -22.77 -0.16
N SER A 599 31.07 -22.76 -0.76
CA SER A 599 30.61 -23.70 -1.79
C SER A 599 29.63 -23.05 -2.76
N TRP A 600 29.66 -23.45 -4.02
CA TRP A 600 28.61 -23.09 -4.96
C TRP A 600 27.33 -23.91 -4.76
N LYS A 601 27.38 -25.04 -4.03
CA LYS A 601 26.25 -25.91 -3.69
C LYS A 601 25.54 -25.43 -2.43
N THR A 602 25.16 -24.17 -2.40
CA THR A 602 24.47 -23.55 -1.26
C THR A 602 22.96 -23.64 -1.45
N PRO A 603 22.22 -24.30 -0.54
CA PRO A 603 20.75 -24.34 -0.58
C PRO A 603 20.12 -22.95 -0.45
N TRP A 604 18.98 -22.74 -1.08
CA TRP A 604 18.28 -21.45 -1.06
C TRP A 604 17.96 -20.96 0.35
N GLY A 605 17.53 -21.83 1.25
CA GLY A 605 17.20 -21.46 2.63
C GLY A 605 18.41 -21.05 3.49
N GLU A 606 19.66 -21.35 3.05
CA GLU A 606 20.86 -20.80 3.70
C GLU A 606 21.12 -19.34 3.34
N PHE A 607 20.69 -18.94 2.15
CA PHE A 607 20.86 -17.60 1.61
C PHE A 607 19.63 -16.71 1.85
N ASN A 608 18.42 -17.25 1.66
CA ASN A 608 17.14 -16.52 1.68
C ASN A 608 16.44 -16.67 3.03
N ARG A 609 16.40 -15.61 3.84
CA ARG A 609 16.06 -15.67 5.26
C ARG A 609 14.95 -14.70 5.65
N TYR A 610 14.18 -15.05 6.65
CA TYR A 610 13.28 -14.16 7.38
C TYR A 610 13.88 -13.85 8.77
N GLN A 611 13.90 -12.57 9.14
CA GLN A 611 14.39 -12.11 10.44
C GLN A 611 13.54 -10.93 10.92
N ARG A 612 13.12 -10.96 12.18
CA ARG A 612 12.47 -9.84 12.87
C ARG A 612 13.18 -9.62 14.19
N ASN A 613 13.92 -8.51 14.32
CA ASN A 613 14.81 -8.24 15.44
C ASN A 613 14.20 -7.26 16.46
N ASP A 614 13.32 -6.39 16.01
CA ASP A 614 12.69 -5.31 16.76
C ASP A 614 11.33 -4.94 16.17
N GLY A 615 10.68 -3.92 16.72
CA GLY A 615 9.37 -3.42 16.27
C GLY A 615 9.43 -2.55 15.02
N GLU A 616 10.61 -2.26 14.49
CA GLU A 616 10.74 -1.39 13.32
C GLU A 616 10.35 -2.11 12.03
N ILE A 617 9.87 -1.35 11.03
CA ILE A 617 9.66 -1.90 9.68
C ILE A 617 11.00 -2.17 9.02
N PHE A 618 11.94 -1.24 9.12
CA PHE A 618 13.29 -1.40 8.57
C PHE A 618 14.19 -2.09 9.59
N GLN A 619 14.25 -3.41 9.50
CA GLN A 619 15.06 -4.23 10.38
C GLN A 619 16.56 -4.03 10.11
N ASP A 620 17.35 -3.97 11.17
CA ASP A 620 18.81 -4.04 11.08
C ASP A 620 19.24 -5.53 11.09
N PHE A 621 19.42 -6.07 9.88
CA PHE A 621 19.67 -7.50 9.67
C PHE A 621 21.11 -7.90 10.05
N ASN A 622 21.24 -9.09 10.64
CA ASN A 622 22.51 -9.61 11.12
C ASN A 622 22.61 -11.13 10.95
N ASP A 623 23.66 -11.60 10.26
CA ASP A 623 23.90 -13.03 10.00
C ASP A 623 24.15 -13.85 11.28
N ALA A 624 24.55 -13.21 12.39
CA ALA A 624 24.78 -13.88 13.68
C ALA A 624 23.52 -14.05 14.52
N LYS A 625 22.42 -13.33 14.21
CA LYS A 625 21.14 -13.47 14.89
C LYS A 625 20.31 -14.61 14.30
N PRO A 626 19.41 -15.22 15.07
CA PRO A 626 18.48 -16.25 14.58
C PRO A 626 17.66 -15.73 13.40
N SER A 627 17.40 -16.60 12.43
CA SER A 627 16.54 -16.32 11.28
C SER A 627 15.95 -17.62 10.73
N LEU A 628 14.82 -17.51 10.01
CA LEU A 628 14.13 -18.65 9.42
C LEU A 628 14.49 -18.80 7.94
N ALA A 629 14.65 -20.03 7.48
CA ALA A 629 14.78 -20.33 6.06
C ALA A 629 13.43 -20.16 5.35
N VAL A 630 13.41 -19.50 4.19
CA VAL A 630 12.18 -19.25 3.44
C VAL A 630 12.29 -19.77 2.02
N GLY A 631 11.37 -20.68 1.64
CA GLY A 631 11.28 -21.31 0.33
C GLY A 631 10.46 -20.51 -0.70
N MET A 632 10.26 -19.22 -0.50
CA MET A 632 9.65 -18.31 -1.46
C MET A 632 10.71 -17.50 -2.20
N ALA A 633 10.33 -16.84 -3.30
CA ALA A 633 11.24 -16.03 -4.10
C ALA A 633 10.62 -14.64 -4.43
N SER A 634 11.42 -13.75 -4.99
CA SER A 634 10.96 -12.43 -5.43
C SER A 634 9.94 -12.53 -6.56
N SER A 635 8.97 -11.62 -6.56
CA SER A 635 8.00 -11.41 -7.65
C SER A 635 8.65 -11.16 -9.01
N SER A 636 9.89 -10.70 -9.05
CA SER A 636 10.66 -10.52 -10.29
C SER A 636 10.94 -11.81 -11.04
N TRP A 637 10.89 -12.95 -10.35
CA TRP A 637 10.99 -14.29 -10.94
C TRP A 637 9.65 -14.85 -11.41
N GLY A 638 8.54 -14.17 -11.08
CA GLY A 638 7.19 -14.66 -11.30
C GLY A 638 6.62 -15.46 -10.13
N ALA A 639 7.28 -15.44 -8.97
CA ALA A 639 6.74 -16.05 -7.77
C ALA A 639 5.43 -15.35 -7.38
N LEU A 640 4.33 -16.11 -7.29
CA LEU A 640 3.05 -15.62 -6.80
C LEU A 640 3.11 -15.39 -5.29
N ALA A 641 3.70 -16.34 -4.54
CA ALA A 641 4.09 -16.12 -3.16
C ALA A 641 5.36 -15.25 -3.10
N SER A 642 5.17 -13.94 -3.19
CA SER A 642 6.27 -12.99 -3.30
C SER A 642 7.01 -12.81 -1.97
N PHE A 643 8.34 -12.88 -2.04
CA PHE A 643 9.25 -12.63 -0.92
C PHE A 643 10.40 -11.72 -1.40
N GLY A 644 10.21 -10.42 -1.22
CA GLY A 644 11.19 -9.40 -1.55
C GLY A 644 12.24 -9.28 -0.44
N THR A 645 13.50 -9.17 -0.82
CA THR A 645 14.62 -9.23 0.12
C THR A 645 15.62 -8.11 -0.11
N ARG A 646 16.41 -7.82 0.94
CA ARG A 646 17.61 -6.99 0.84
C ARG A 646 18.74 -7.58 1.69
N PHE A 647 19.97 -7.19 1.39
CA PHE A 647 21.10 -7.40 2.26
C PHE A 647 21.06 -6.41 3.42
N GLY A 648 21.45 -6.84 4.62
CA GLY A 648 21.84 -5.95 5.70
C GLY A 648 23.25 -5.41 5.47
N LYS A 649 23.66 -4.45 6.31
CA LYS A 649 25.04 -3.99 6.32
C LYS A 649 25.95 -5.17 6.73
N ASP A 650 26.93 -5.49 5.90
CA ASP A 650 27.91 -6.56 6.15
C ASP A 650 27.32 -7.99 6.21
N THR A 651 26.09 -8.23 5.70
CA THR A 651 25.52 -9.58 5.63
C THR A 651 25.82 -10.27 4.29
N LYS A 652 26.02 -11.59 4.34
CA LYS A 652 26.13 -12.46 3.17
C LYS A 652 24.77 -13.05 2.76
N ARG A 653 23.85 -13.13 3.71
CA ARG A 653 22.46 -13.57 3.51
C ARG A 653 21.58 -12.40 3.13
N GLN A 654 20.54 -12.67 2.36
CA GLN A 654 19.49 -11.72 2.11
C GLN A 654 18.28 -12.00 3.02
N TYR A 655 17.61 -10.94 3.43
CA TYR A 655 16.54 -11.00 4.41
C TYR A 655 15.26 -10.38 3.85
N GLY A 656 14.13 -11.05 4.14
CA GLY A 656 12.80 -10.60 3.74
C GLY A 656 12.45 -9.23 4.29
N THR A 657 11.94 -8.36 3.44
CA THR A 657 11.48 -7.01 3.80
C THR A 657 10.07 -6.74 3.36
N SER A 658 9.60 -7.44 2.34
CA SER A 658 8.36 -7.15 1.66
C SER A 658 7.83 -8.37 0.91
N GLY A 659 6.63 -8.27 0.41
CA GLY A 659 5.97 -9.35 -0.32
C GLY A 659 4.65 -9.69 0.36
N ASN A 660 4.33 -10.97 0.47
CA ASN A 660 3.13 -11.45 1.16
C ASN A 660 3.10 -10.95 2.61
N SER A 661 2.64 -9.73 2.84
CA SER A 661 2.60 -9.10 4.18
C SER A 661 1.36 -9.52 4.95
N PHE A 662 0.21 -9.53 4.27
CA PHE A 662 -1.07 -10.07 4.70
C PHE A 662 -1.66 -10.87 3.54
N VAL A 663 -2.13 -12.08 3.77
CA VAL A 663 -2.79 -12.87 2.74
C VAL A 663 -4.10 -13.40 3.30
N ALA A 664 -5.18 -13.27 2.52
CA ALA A 664 -6.46 -13.88 2.84
C ALA A 664 -7.01 -14.62 1.62
N VAL A 665 -7.59 -15.81 1.84
CA VAL A 665 -8.42 -16.51 0.88
C VAL A 665 -9.81 -16.65 1.50
N VAL A 666 -10.80 -16.10 0.80
CA VAL A 666 -12.16 -15.95 1.28
C VAL A 666 -13.11 -16.71 0.36
N GLU A 667 -14.06 -17.44 0.93
CA GLU A 667 -15.16 -18.09 0.23
C GLU A 667 -16.50 -17.50 0.70
N PHE A 668 -17.33 -17.07 -0.25
CA PHE A 668 -18.60 -16.41 -0.02
C PHE A 668 -19.78 -17.38 -0.20
N GLY A 669 -20.09 -18.12 0.87
CA GLY A 669 -21.26 -18.99 0.92
C GLY A 669 -22.39 -18.41 1.78
N ASP A 670 -23.28 -19.26 2.29
CA ASP A 670 -24.30 -18.90 3.28
C ASP A 670 -23.65 -18.21 4.49
N LYS A 671 -22.52 -18.75 4.91
CA LYS A 671 -21.58 -18.12 5.85
C LYS A 671 -20.26 -17.89 5.15
N VAL A 672 -19.70 -16.68 5.30
CA VAL A 672 -18.36 -16.41 4.81
C VAL A 672 -17.34 -17.22 5.62
N THR A 673 -16.39 -17.82 4.93
CA THR A 673 -15.25 -18.53 5.54
C THR A 673 -13.95 -18.01 4.94
N ALA A 674 -12.90 -17.92 5.74
CA ALA A 674 -11.62 -17.42 5.27
C ALA A 674 -10.44 -18.04 6.05
N LYS A 675 -9.30 -18.08 5.36
CA LYS A 675 -7.99 -18.36 5.98
C LYS A 675 -7.07 -17.18 5.71
N THR A 676 -6.28 -16.81 6.73
CA THR A 676 -5.35 -15.67 6.63
C THR A 676 -3.95 -16.03 7.09
N MET A 677 -3.00 -15.19 6.69
CA MET A 677 -1.61 -15.23 7.12
C MET A 677 -1.06 -13.80 7.21
N LEU A 678 -0.41 -13.48 8.32
CA LEU A 678 0.27 -12.22 8.55
C LEU A 678 1.78 -12.49 8.66
N ALA A 679 2.61 -11.67 8.02
CA ALA A 679 4.05 -11.78 8.18
C ALA A 679 4.47 -11.33 9.58
N GLY A 680 5.03 -12.24 10.38
CA GLY A 680 5.55 -11.97 11.72
C GLY A 680 4.56 -12.22 12.84
N GLY A 681 3.73 -11.26 13.16
CA GLY A 681 2.75 -11.29 14.26
C GLY A 681 2.09 -9.91 14.40
N GLN A 682 1.04 -9.86 15.23
CA GLN A 682 0.16 -8.69 15.34
C GLN A 682 0.81 -7.50 16.06
N SER A 683 1.72 -7.74 17.02
CA SER A 683 2.31 -6.69 17.85
C SER A 683 3.71 -6.29 17.40
N SER A 684 4.07 -5.01 17.56
CA SER A 684 5.44 -4.50 17.41
C SER A 684 6.27 -4.56 18.71
N ASP A 685 5.65 -4.85 19.86
CA ASP A 685 6.37 -5.04 21.11
C ASP A 685 7.10 -6.39 21.12
N VAL A 686 8.44 -6.35 21.22
CA VAL A 686 9.30 -7.54 21.27
C VAL A 686 9.00 -8.48 22.44
N ASN A 687 8.36 -7.98 23.50
CA ASN A 687 7.97 -8.76 24.66
C ASN A 687 6.57 -9.37 24.53
N SER A 688 5.82 -8.98 23.53
CA SER A 688 4.49 -9.52 23.26
C SER A 688 4.59 -10.97 22.75
N PRO A 689 3.72 -11.89 23.21
CA PRO A 689 3.63 -13.22 22.61
C PRO A 689 3.26 -13.17 21.11
N HIS A 690 2.63 -12.07 20.68
CA HIS A 690 2.21 -11.85 19.29
C HIS A 690 3.21 -11.02 18.47
N PHE A 691 4.46 -10.90 18.94
CA PHE A 691 5.52 -10.24 18.16
C PHE A 691 5.94 -11.09 16.94
N SER A 692 6.13 -12.41 17.14
CA SER A 692 6.67 -13.31 16.12
C SER A 692 6.00 -14.68 16.07
N ASP A 693 4.85 -14.85 16.69
CA ASP A 693 4.11 -16.12 16.78
C ASP A 693 3.64 -16.65 15.42
N GLN A 694 3.51 -15.79 14.40
CA GLN A 694 3.18 -16.18 13.05
C GLN A 694 4.40 -16.34 12.14
N SER A 695 5.63 -16.01 12.58
CA SER A 695 6.82 -16.03 11.73
C SER A 695 7.16 -17.42 11.18
N GLN A 696 7.11 -18.46 12.01
CA GLN A 696 7.34 -19.84 11.56
C GLN A 696 6.22 -20.31 10.64
N ARG A 697 4.95 -20.02 10.97
CA ARG A 697 3.81 -20.32 10.12
C ARG A 697 3.93 -19.67 8.75
N TYR A 698 4.41 -18.43 8.70
CA TYR A 698 4.68 -17.69 7.48
C TYR A 698 5.75 -18.39 6.63
N ALA A 699 6.86 -18.80 7.21
CA ALA A 699 7.92 -19.53 6.51
C ALA A 699 7.43 -20.90 5.97
N ASP A 700 6.55 -21.57 6.72
CA ASP A 700 5.99 -22.87 6.42
C ASP A 700 4.69 -22.82 5.60
N LYS A 701 4.22 -21.62 5.23
CA LYS A 701 2.97 -21.40 4.47
C LYS A 701 1.72 -21.93 5.18
N GLN A 702 1.69 -21.85 6.51
CA GLN A 702 0.59 -22.35 7.34
C GLN A 702 -0.42 -21.26 7.67
N PHE A 703 -1.51 -21.22 6.95
CA PHE A 703 -2.61 -20.28 7.18
C PHE A 703 -3.36 -20.60 8.47
N LYS A 704 -3.97 -19.58 9.08
CA LYS A 704 -4.92 -19.70 10.17
C LYS A 704 -6.35 -19.49 9.69
N GLU A 705 -7.30 -20.17 10.28
CA GLU A 705 -8.73 -19.92 10.04
C GLU A 705 -9.14 -18.61 10.69
N VAL A 706 -10.02 -17.87 10.03
CA VAL A 706 -10.57 -16.63 10.56
C VAL A 706 -11.75 -16.93 11.49
N ALA A 707 -11.73 -16.38 12.69
CA ALA A 707 -12.91 -16.29 13.55
C ALA A 707 -13.70 -15.04 13.12
N TYR A 708 -14.74 -15.22 12.32
CA TYR A 708 -15.54 -14.10 11.80
C TYR A 708 -16.83 -13.91 12.61
N TYR A 709 -17.55 -14.99 12.89
CA TYR A 709 -18.78 -14.93 13.66
C TYR A 709 -18.51 -14.85 15.15
N ARG A 710 -19.31 -14.09 15.90
CA ARG A 710 -19.08 -13.87 17.32
C ARG A 710 -18.94 -15.18 18.13
N GLU A 711 -19.70 -16.20 17.76
CA GLU A 711 -19.63 -17.53 18.38
C GLU A 711 -18.24 -18.17 18.22
N ASP A 712 -17.57 -17.98 17.08
CA ASP A 712 -16.24 -18.50 16.80
C ASP A 712 -15.15 -17.64 17.44
N VAL A 713 -15.35 -16.32 17.45
CA VAL A 713 -14.48 -15.38 18.18
C VAL A 713 -14.43 -15.74 19.66
N LEU A 714 -15.59 -15.98 20.30
CA LEU A 714 -15.66 -16.33 21.71
C LEU A 714 -14.99 -17.68 22.03
N LYS A 715 -15.02 -18.67 21.11
CA LYS A 715 -14.31 -19.95 21.28
C LYS A 715 -12.78 -19.78 21.27
N ARG A 716 -12.27 -18.77 20.60
CA ARG A 716 -10.84 -18.49 20.44
C ARG A 716 -10.35 -17.32 21.29
N ALA A 717 -11.24 -16.69 22.05
CA ALA A 717 -10.92 -15.55 22.90
C ALA A 717 -9.83 -15.89 23.93
N LYS A 718 -8.81 -15.07 24.02
CA LYS A 718 -7.75 -15.10 25.03
C LYS A 718 -7.93 -14.01 26.07
N THR A 719 -8.36 -12.83 25.62
CA THR A 719 -8.70 -11.72 26.49
C THR A 719 -9.94 -11.01 25.98
N THR A 720 -10.79 -10.54 26.91
CA THR A 720 -11.95 -9.72 26.62
C THR A 720 -11.96 -8.53 27.58
N TYR A 721 -12.08 -7.33 27.07
CA TYR A 721 -12.00 -6.10 27.87
C TYR A 721 -12.70 -4.93 27.17
N HIS A 722 -13.05 -3.90 27.95
CA HIS A 722 -13.37 -2.58 27.43
C HIS A 722 -12.10 -1.72 27.38
N PRO A 723 -11.94 -0.81 26.39
CA PRO A 723 -10.81 0.09 26.35
C PRO A 723 -10.57 0.79 27.70
N GLY A 724 -9.33 0.80 28.17
CA GLY A 724 -8.93 1.36 29.48
C GLY A 724 -9.12 0.45 30.70
N GLU A 725 -9.70 -0.73 30.57
CA GLU A 725 -9.78 -1.74 31.59
C GLU A 725 -8.59 -2.71 31.56
N GLU A 726 -8.36 -3.42 32.67
CA GLU A 726 -7.41 -4.54 32.71
C GLU A 726 -7.91 -5.68 31.80
N LYS A 727 -6.98 -6.25 31.03
CA LYS A 727 -7.26 -7.39 30.14
C LYS A 727 -7.55 -8.64 31.00
N LYS A 728 -8.73 -9.21 30.83
CA LYS A 728 -9.18 -10.42 31.54
C LYS A 728 -9.07 -11.66 30.65
#